data_9617531635d358e9d811c1328349b8f5
#
_entry.id   9617531635d358e9d811c1328349b8f5
#
_cell.length_a   1.000
_cell.length_b   1.000
_cell.length_c   1.000
_cell.angle_alpha   90.00
_cell.angle_beta   90.00
_cell.angle_gamma   90.00
#
_symmetry.space_group_name_H-M   'P 1'
#
loop_
_entity.id
_entity.type
_entity.pdbx_description
1 polymer ?
#
loop_
_entity_poly.entity_id
_entity_poly.type
_entity_poly.pdbx_seq_one_letter_code
_entity_poly.pdbx_strand_id
1 'polypeptide(L)'
;FPTRRSSDLITAHATASAFICPEVDTIFEIGGQDSKYVRLEGGLVKDFTMNKACAAGTGSFLEEQAEKLGISIKRDFARLALAAEHPVDCGEQCTVFIDSEVVRHQQRGTPVSDIAGGLAYSIATNYLHRVVEKRPVGDHILFQGGVAFNTAVLAAFERLTGKTITVPPHNEVMGAIGCCLIARRKVLETPGFATGFTGFGVLEKGYRQESFQCNLCANQCDISKILVEGHRPLFYGGRCERYEVRRSSGGEGLRDLFAERERLLMSAYQPKDKAGSRGVIGYPRMLTFHEYYPFFQAFFSELGFSLLLSPSTNAEIVRRGVSGVASAACFPTKVAHGHAAWMKEAVLEDKAGAMLIPSLRETFPTAEAHPYANHCSYIQFIPDLVNEAFKLEASGIRLIRPALHFRMGREQVLRELERTAASLGVSSRAEVRRACDEAYAAQARFREARNALGREALDALGPDGKAVVLVGKAHNIHDPGTNMNLARILRGMGIQTIPSDLLDLFHSPDVGEAWRNMTLAMGQRTLAAADIIRRDARLNAIYLANFGCVNDSMYPRFFGREMGEKPFLLLEIDEHSAEAGVVTRCEAFLDAVANFDAAREIAPRRTRKIEFDPDGDRVLYLPHAANGMAVWAAALRAHGINAKLLPPPDERSLEWGRRCLDGKECLPCTLMTGDMVRLIKEDGVDPAKAAFFMPGSCGSCRYDLFNTLQQIVFEDMGLGGAALVDEYQGANRKLHAIMSGASCGMLAWRGFIAADILEKLRLHIRPYET
;
A
#
# COMPACT_ATOMS: atom_id res chain seq x y z
N PHE A 1 -17.75 -1.06 -30.80
CA PHE A 1 -16.37 -0.82 -30.33
C PHE A 1 -15.65 -2.14 -30.28
N PRO A 2 -14.41 -2.19 -30.78
CA PRO A 2 -13.59 -3.38 -30.65
C PRO A 2 -13.38 -3.69 -29.17
N THR A 3 -13.19 -4.96 -28.88
CA THR A 3 -12.93 -5.47 -27.53
C THR A 3 -11.98 -4.56 -26.78
N ARG A 4 -12.29 -4.21 -25.54
CA ARG A 4 -11.56 -3.31 -24.62
C ARG A 4 -10.03 -3.53 -24.51
N ARG A 5 -9.50 -4.57 -25.13
CA ARG A 5 -8.08 -4.94 -25.12
C ARG A 5 -7.15 -4.07 -26.00
N SER A 6 -7.65 -3.13 -26.78
CA SER A 6 -6.82 -2.39 -27.74
C SER A 6 -6.78 -0.87 -27.54
N SER A 7 -7.39 -0.33 -26.50
CA SER A 7 -7.40 1.11 -26.26
C SER A 7 -7.77 1.45 -24.81
N ASP A 8 -6.85 1.27 -23.89
CA ASP A 8 -6.99 1.93 -22.62
C ASP A 8 -6.76 3.45 -22.78
N LEU A 9 -7.18 4.23 -21.81
CA LEU A 9 -7.05 5.68 -21.84
C LEU A 9 -5.57 6.11 -21.85
N ILE A 10 -4.68 5.37 -21.20
CA ILE A 10 -3.24 5.66 -21.14
C ILE A 10 -2.60 5.44 -22.49
N THR A 11 -2.87 4.30 -23.14
CA THR A 11 -2.41 4.00 -24.49
C THR A 11 -2.97 5.01 -25.51
N ALA A 12 -4.22 5.46 -25.35
CA ALA A 12 -4.79 6.49 -26.20
C ALA A 12 -4.04 7.84 -26.06
N HIS A 13 -3.82 8.29 -24.82
CA HIS A 13 -3.02 9.50 -24.57
C HIS A 13 -1.60 9.38 -25.15
N ALA A 14 -0.93 8.25 -24.94
CA ALA A 14 0.40 7.96 -25.47
C ALA A 14 0.44 8.00 -27.00
N THR A 15 -0.54 7.35 -27.65
CA THR A 15 -0.66 7.29 -29.12
C THR A 15 -0.86 8.69 -29.72
N ALA A 16 -1.73 9.52 -29.11
CA ALA A 16 -1.93 10.88 -29.58
C ALA A 16 -0.68 11.74 -29.39
N SER A 17 -0.02 11.60 -28.24
CA SER A 17 1.19 12.35 -27.92
C SER A 17 2.34 12.02 -28.87
N ALA A 18 2.61 10.75 -29.11
CA ALA A 18 3.61 10.30 -30.06
C ALA A 18 3.30 10.69 -31.52
N PHE A 19 2.01 10.80 -31.88
CA PHE A 19 1.59 11.27 -33.20
C PHE A 19 1.83 12.77 -33.40
N ILE A 20 1.58 13.60 -32.34
CA ILE A 20 1.74 15.05 -32.40
C ILE A 20 3.19 15.44 -32.20
N CYS A 21 3.91 14.79 -31.29
CA CYS A 21 5.31 15.02 -30.95
C CYS A 21 6.05 13.67 -30.95
N PRO A 22 6.65 13.25 -32.07
CA PRO A 22 7.32 11.94 -32.17
C PRO A 22 8.49 11.74 -31.19
N GLU A 23 9.12 12.82 -30.72
CA GLU A 23 10.21 12.81 -29.75
C GLU A 23 9.75 12.76 -28.29
N VAL A 24 8.44 12.81 -28.01
CA VAL A 24 7.94 12.82 -26.64
C VAL A 24 8.41 11.59 -25.86
N ASP A 25 8.94 11.83 -24.67
CA ASP A 25 9.39 10.80 -23.74
C ASP A 25 8.60 10.80 -22.42
N THR A 26 7.95 11.92 -22.09
CA THR A 26 7.21 12.11 -20.86
C THR A 26 5.89 12.83 -21.10
N ILE A 27 4.82 12.33 -20.51
CA ILE A 27 3.51 12.97 -20.55
C ILE A 27 3.09 13.28 -19.12
N PHE A 28 2.76 14.55 -18.87
CA PHE A 28 2.00 15.01 -17.71
C PHE A 28 0.56 15.21 -18.15
N GLU A 29 -0.38 14.51 -17.56
CA GLU A 29 -1.81 14.68 -17.83
C GLU A 29 -2.53 15.00 -16.53
N ILE A 30 -3.22 16.17 -16.51
CA ILE A 30 -4.05 16.57 -15.38
C ILE A 30 -5.43 16.99 -15.91
N GLY A 31 -6.38 16.11 -15.64
CA GLY A 31 -7.80 16.36 -15.90
C GLY A 31 -8.50 17.03 -14.72
N GLY A 32 -9.84 17.03 -14.76
CA GLY A 32 -10.67 17.54 -13.66
C GLY A 32 -10.66 16.63 -12.44
N GLN A 33 -10.64 15.31 -12.60
CA GLN A 33 -10.73 14.33 -11.52
C GLN A 33 -9.50 13.44 -11.39
N ASP A 34 -8.85 13.15 -12.51
CA ASP A 34 -7.69 12.27 -12.58
C ASP A 34 -6.44 13.03 -13.03
N SER A 35 -5.29 12.52 -12.64
CA SER A 35 -4.00 12.92 -13.19
C SER A 35 -3.13 11.70 -13.46
N LYS A 36 -2.33 11.76 -14.52
CA LYS A 36 -1.53 10.63 -15.00
C LYS A 36 -0.14 11.12 -15.39
N TYR A 37 0.84 10.32 -15.06
CA TYR A 37 2.19 10.39 -15.61
C TYR A 37 2.41 9.20 -16.53
N VAL A 38 2.96 9.43 -17.72
CA VAL A 38 3.30 8.35 -18.65
C VAL A 38 4.70 8.59 -19.20
N ARG A 39 5.53 7.55 -19.14
CA ARG A 39 6.85 7.52 -19.78
C ARG A 39 6.78 6.74 -21.08
N LEU A 40 7.34 7.30 -22.12
CA LEU A 40 7.40 6.69 -23.42
C LEU A 40 8.84 6.34 -23.81
N GLU A 41 8.99 5.28 -24.60
CA GLU A 41 10.24 4.92 -25.28
C GLU A 41 9.89 4.45 -26.68
N GLY A 42 10.38 5.19 -27.70
CA GLY A 42 10.02 4.91 -29.10
C GLY A 42 8.51 5.01 -29.39
N GLY A 43 7.80 5.88 -28.69
CA GLY A 43 6.33 6.05 -28.83
C GLY A 43 5.48 5.00 -28.11
N LEU A 44 6.10 4.04 -27.39
CA LEU A 44 5.41 3.01 -26.61
C LEU A 44 5.45 3.32 -25.12
N VAL A 45 4.38 2.98 -24.41
CA VAL A 45 4.30 3.14 -22.96
C VAL A 45 5.30 2.21 -22.28
N LYS A 46 6.27 2.81 -21.58
CA LYS A 46 7.29 2.09 -20.78
C LYS A 46 6.92 1.99 -19.31
N ASP A 47 6.41 3.07 -18.76
CA ASP A 47 5.95 3.18 -17.37
C ASP A 47 4.81 4.20 -17.27
N PHE A 48 3.94 4.03 -16.32
CA PHE A 48 2.86 4.97 -16.05
C PHE A 48 2.45 4.94 -14.58
N THR A 49 1.83 6.01 -14.16
CA THR A 49 1.14 6.06 -12.86
C THR A 49 -0.03 7.05 -12.94
N MET A 50 -0.96 6.91 -12.02
CA MET A 50 -2.13 7.79 -11.88
C MET A 50 -2.22 8.28 -10.44
N ASN A 51 -2.90 9.42 -10.24
CA ASN A 51 -3.21 9.85 -8.89
C ASN A 51 -3.98 8.74 -8.14
N LYS A 52 -3.70 8.65 -6.86
CA LYS A 52 -4.41 7.76 -5.92
C LYS A 52 -5.75 8.42 -5.56
N ALA A 53 -6.36 8.09 -4.46
CA ALA A 53 -7.68 8.60 -4.08
C ALA A 53 -7.77 10.12 -3.82
N CYS A 54 -6.64 10.84 -3.79
CA CYS A 54 -6.59 12.26 -3.42
C CYS A 54 -6.73 13.19 -4.64
N ALA A 55 -7.67 14.13 -4.58
CA ALA A 55 -7.88 15.15 -5.61
C ALA A 55 -6.87 16.32 -5.59
N ALA A 56 -5.93 16.37 -4.64
CA ALA A 56 -5.01 17.50 -4.46
C ALA A 56 -4.12 17.83 -5.68
N GLY A 57 -3.94 16.88 -6.60
CA GLY A 57 -3.23 17.06 -7.86
C GLY A 57 -4.14 17.12 -9.08
N THR A 58 -5.39 17.56 -8.96
CA THR A 58 -6.39 17.57 -10.04
C THR A 58 -7.04 18.94 -10.22
N GLY A 59 -7.66 19.14 -11.40
CA GLY A 59 -8.28 20.41 -11.77
C GLY A 59 -9.48 20.79 -10.90
N SER A 60 -10.28 19.83 -10.42
CA SER A 60 -11.44 20.11 -9.57
C SER A 60 -11.05 20.74 -8.23
N PHE A 61 -9.94 20.33 -7.64
CA PHE A 61 -9.43 20.96 -6.44
C PHE A 61 -9.06 22.43 -6.69
N LEU A 62 -8.37 22.70 -7.80
CA LEU A 62 -8.00 24.08 -8.16
C LEU A 62 -9.23 24.95 -8.42
N GLU A 63 -10.25 24.39 -9.06
CA GLU A 63 -11.53 25.06 -9.30
C GLU A 63 -12.24 25.41 -7.98
N GLU A 64 -12.31 24.45 -7.05
CA GLU A 64 -12.90 24.66 -5.72
C GLU A 64 -12.16 25.77 -4.94
N GLN A 65 -10.83 25.78 -4.97
CA GLN A 65 -10.05 26.83 -4.31
C GLN A 65 -10.25 28.21 -4.96
N ALA A 66 -10.33 28.27 -6.29
CA ALA A 66 -10.61 29.51 -7.00
C ALA A 66 -12.00 30.06 -6.63
N GLU A 67 -13.00 29.19 -6.53
CA GLU A 67 -14.36 29.58 -6.10
C GLU A 67 -14.36 30.13 -4.67
N LYS A 68 -13.68 29.50 -3.72
CA LYS A 68 -13.51 29.97 -2.34
C LYS A 68 -12.79 31.33 -2.25
N LEU A 69 -11.85 31.57 -3.16
CA LEU A 69 -11.16 32.87 -3.27
C LEU A 69 -12.00 33.92 -3.99
N GLY A 70 -13.17 33.58 -4.52
CA GLY A 70 -14.05 34.51 -5.27
C GLY A 70 -13.50 34.87 -6.65
N ILE A 71 -12.65 34.06 -7.26
CA ILE A 71 -12.03 34.30 -8.57
C ILE A 71 -12.41 33.20 -9.58
N SER A 72 -12.42 33.58 -10.87
CA SER A 72 -12.70 32.63 -11.94
C SER A 72 -11.45 31.83 -12.30
N ILE A 73 -11.53 30.49 -12.23
CA ILE A 73 -10.42 29.61 -12.63
C ILE A 73 -10.00 29.85 -14.09
N LYS A 74 -10.94 30.13 -14.99
CA LYS A 74 -10.70 30.33 -16.44
C LYS A 74 -10.20 31.74 -16.78
N ARG A 75 -10.60 32.77 -16.05
CA ARG A 75 -10.32 34.18 -16.41
C ARG A 75 -9.27 34.85 -15.52
N ASP A 76 -9.30 34.55 -14.23
CA ASP A 76 -8.57 35.33 -13.23
C ASP A 76 -7.39 34.60 -12.63
N PHE A 77 -7.53 33.29 -12.38
CA PHE A 77 -6.58 32.52 -11.58
C PHE A 77 -5.15 32.60 -12.14
N ALA A 78 -4.96 32.21 -13.41
CA ALA A 78 -3.61 32.19 -13.99
C ALA A 78 -2.99 33.58 -14.02
N ARG A 79 -3.76 34.62 -14.37
CA ARG A 79 -3.30 36.01 -14.39
C ARG A 79 -2.87 36.50 -13.02
N LEU A 80 -3.65 36.21 -11.97
CA LEU A 80 -3.33 36.60 -10.60
C LEU A 80 -2.12 35.82 -10.09
N ALA A 81 -2.09 34.51 -10.29
CA ALA A 81 -1.00 33.65 -9.85
C ALA A 81 0.35 34.03 -10.48
N LEU A 82 0.37 34.40 -11.77
CA LEU A 82 1.57 34.88 -12.45
C LEU A 82 1.98 36.31 -12.02
N ALA A 83 1.07 37.09 -11.46
CA ALA A 83 1.35 38.40 -10.90
C ALA A 83 1.76 38.38 -9.41
N ALA A 84 1.86 37.19 -8.80
CA ALA A 84 2.25 37.04 -7.41
C ALA A 84 3.69 37.51 -7.20
N GLU A 85 3.91 38.42 -6.25
CA GLU A 85 5.26 38.88 -5.88
C GLU A 85 5.90 37.91 -4.87
N HIS A 86 5.10 37.38 -3.93
CA HIS A 86 5.53 36.46 -2.89
C HIS A 86 4.57 35.29 -2.75
N PRO A 87 4.59 34.31 -3.71
CA PRO A 87 3.74 33.12 -3.63
C PRO A 87 3.90 32.43 -2.28
N VAL A 88 2.78 32.20 -1.57
CA VAL A 88 2.80 31.58 -0.24
C VAL A 88 2.95 30.07 -0.32
N ASP A 89 3.48 29.44 0.73
CA ASP A 89 3.47 27.98 0.84
C ASP A 89 2.09 27.51 1.31
N CYS A 90 1.30 26.91 0.40
CA CYS A 90 0.03 26.26 0.72
C CYS A 90 0.20 24.78 1.10
N GLY A 91 1.44 24.28 1.14
CA GLY A 91 1.73 22.88 1.40
C GLY A 91 1.48 21.95 0.21
N GLU A 92 1.81 20.68 0.40
CA GLU A 92 1.76 19.62 -0.63
C GLU A 92 1.04 18.35 -0.13
N GLN A 93 0.21 18.46 0.92
CA GLN A 93 -0.48 17.33 1.52
C GLN A 93 -1.87 17.11 0.89
N CYS A 94 -2.82 16.60 1.66
CA CYS A 94 -4.18 16.42 1.15
C CYS A 94 -4.91 17.76 1.05
N THR A 95 -5.99 17.78 0.25
CA THR A 95 -6.84 18.96 0.02
C THR A 95 -7.26 19.67 1.29
N VAL A 96 -7.56 18.94 2.38
CA VAL A 96 -7.99 19.49 3.66
C VAL A 96 -6.90 20.36 4.32
N PHE A 97 -5.66 19.92 4.27
CA PHE A 97 -4.54 20.69 4.83
C PHE A 97 -4.22 21.93 3.98
N ILE A 98 -4.22 21.77 2.64
CA ILE A 98 -4.04 22.91 1.74
C ILE A 98 -5.15 23.94 1.95
N ASP A 99 -6.39 23.51 2.08
CA ASP A 99 -7.54 24.37 2.37
C ASP A 99 -7.36 25.15 3.69
N SER A 100 -6.89 24.48 4.74
CA SER A 100 -6.59 25.11 6.03
C SER A 100 -5.49 26.17 5.92
N GLU A 101 -4.45 25.93 5.12
CA GLU A 101 -3.40 26.91 4.86
C GLU A 101 -3.92 28.11 4.06
N VAL A 102 -4.75 27.87 3.04
CA VAL A 102 -5.41 28.96 2.29
C VAL A 102 -6.24 29.84 3.21
N VAL A 103 -7.07 29.26 4.07
CA VAL A 103 -7.86 30.00 5.05
C VAL A 103 -6.97 30.79 6.01
N ARG A 104 -5.87 30.21 6.49
CA ARG A 104 -4.90 30.90 7.35
C ARG A 104 -4.30 32.14 6.67
N HIS A 105 -3.92 32.02 5.41
CA HIS A 105 -3.39 33.15 4.63
C HIS A 105 -4.43 34.21 4.36
N GLN A 106 -5.69 33.84 4.06
CA GLN A 106 -6.80 34.80 3.94
C GLN A 106 -7.02 35.57 5.22
N GLN A 107 -7.03 34.92 6.40
CA GLN A 107 -7.20 35.56 7.72
C GLN A 107 -6.03 36.50 8.04
N ARG A 108 -4.85 36.29 7.49
CA ARG A 108 -3.68 37.19 7.62
C ARG A 108 -3.71 38.37 6.65
N GLY A 109 -4.69 38.44 5.76
CA GLY A 109 -4.78 39.48 4.75
C GLY A 109 -3.79 39.35 3.62
N THR A 110 -3.27 38.12 3.36
CA THR A 110 -2.37 37.86 2.25
C THR A 110 -3.04 38.16 0.91
N PRO A 111 -2.38 38.84 -0.05
CA PRO A 111 -2.96 39.11 -1.36
C PRO A 111 -3.44 37.84 -2.07
N VAL A 112 -4.59 37.93 -2.74
CA VAL A 112 -5.17 36.78 -3.48
C VAL A 112 -4.21 36.31 -4.58
N SER A 113 -3.42 37.19 -5.18
CA SER A 113 -2.36 36.83 -6.14
C SER A 113 -1.33 35.87 -5.53
N ASP A 114 -0.86 36.16 -4.32
CA ASP A 114 0.16 35.35 -3.65
C ASP A 114 -0.39 33.99 -3.22
N ILE A 115 -1.68 33.95 -2.80
CA ILE A 115 -2.37 32.69 -2.51
C ILE A 115 -2.56 31.88 -3.80
N ALA A 116 -3.00 32.50 -4.89
CA ALA A 116 -3.17 31.82 -6.18
C ALA A 116 -1.84 31.29 -6.73
N GLY A 117 -0.75 32.06 -6.60
CA GLY A 117 0.60 31.62 -6.92
C GLY A 117 1.02 30.40 -6.10
N GLY A 118 0.79 30.43 -4.79
CA GLY A 118 1.05 29.32 -3.88
C GLY A 118 0.26 28.05 -4.25
N LEU A 119 -1.02 28.19 -4.62
CA LEU A 119 -1.83 27.06 -5.08
C LEU A 119 -1.34 26.47 -6.40
N ALA A 120 -0.84 27.28 -7.34
CA ALA A 120 -0.25 26.76 -8.58
C ALA A 120 1.01 25.94 -8.29
N TYR A 121 1.86 26.36 -7.37
CA TYR A 121 2.99 25.58 -6.89
C TYR A 121 2.55 24.32 -6.14
N SER A 122 1.57 24.42 -5.27
CA SER A 122 1.05 23.30 -4.48
C SER A 122 0.55 22.16 -5.37
N ILE A 123 -0.22 22.45 -6.42
CA ILE A 123 -0.67 21.44 -7.39
C ILE A 123 0.50 20.78 -8.12
N ALA A 124 1.44 21.58 -8.63
CA ALA A 124 2.56 21.05 -9.37
C ALA A 124 3.46 20.18 -8.47
N THR A 125 3.72 20.62 -7.24
CA THR A 125 4.50 19.87 -6.26
C THR A 125 3.80 18.56 -5.84
N ASN A 126 2.49 18.62 -5.58
CA ASN A 126 1.69 17.42 -5.29
C ASN A 126 1.77 16.41 -6.44
N TYR A 127 1.61 16.86 -7.67
CA TYR A 127 1.70 15.99 -8.83
C TYR A 127 3.08 15.34 -8.95
N LEU A 128 4.15 16.13 -8.84
CA LEU A 128 5.52 15.60 -8.92
C LEU A 128 5.82 14.61 -7.79
N HIS A 129 5.42 14.89 -6.55
CA HIS A 129 5.75 14.05 -5.41
C HIS A 129 4.83 12.83 -5.26
N ARG A 130 3.56 12.90 -5.70
CA ARG A 130 2.56 11.86 -5.44
C ARG A 130 2.10 11.09 -6.67
N VAL A 131 2.27 11.65 -7.86
CA VAL A 131 1.94 10.99 -9.12
C VAL A 131 3.22 10.56 -9.83
N VAL A 132 4.15 11.46 -10.07
CA VAL A 132 5.45 11.12 -10.68
C VAL A 132 6.30 10.31 -9.70
N GLU A 133 6.31 10.68 -8.43
CA GLU A 133 7.13 10.07 -7.37
C GLU A 133 8.64 10.10 -7.73
N LYS A 134 9.33 8.98 -7.72
CA LYS A 134 10.76 8.86 -8.08
C LYS A 134 11.00 8.44 -9.53
N ARG A 135 9.99 8.53 -10.37
CA ARG A 135 10.12 8.18 -11.78
C ARG A 135 10.92 9.22 -12.54
N PRO A 136 11.72 8.80 -13.52
CA PRO A 136 12.50 9.73 -14.31
C PRO A 136 11.60 10.61 -15.18
N VAL A 137 11.85 11.90 -15.15
CA VAL A 137 11.25 12.87 -16.07
C VAL A 137 12.24 13.15 -17.19
N GLY A 138 11.84 12.85 -18.43
CA GLY A 138 12.67 13.05 -19.61
C GLY A 138 12.78 14.52 -20.04
N ASP A 139 13.32 14.77 -21.22
CA ASP A 139 13.58 16.12 -21.71
C ASP A 139 12.50 16.64 -22.67
N HIS A 140 11.71 15.74 -23.27
CA HIS A 140 10.60 16.06 -24.18
C HIS A 140 9.26 15.83 -23.50
N ILE A 141 8.85 16.81 -22.67
CA ILE A 141 7.66 16.70 -21.83
C ILE A 141 6.45 17.31 -22.53
N LEU A 142 5.35 16.57 -22.62
CA LEU A 142 4.05 17.08 -23.05
C LEU A 142 3.12 17.21 -21.85
N PHE A 143 2.51 18.39 -21.67
CA PHE A 143 1.48 18.63 -20.65
C PHE A 143 0.10 18.70 -21.31
N GLN A 144 -0.79 17.82 -20.90
CA GLN A 144 -2.13 17.68 -21.46
C GLN A 144 -3.22 17.55 -20.37
N GLY A 145 -4.48 17.53 -20.79
CA GLY A 145 -5.64 17.62 -19.90
C GLY A 145 -6.12 19.06 -19.70
N GLY A 146 -7.25 19.22 -19.03
CA GLY A 146 -7.88 20.55 -18.87
C GLY A 146 -7.04 21.54 -18.06
N VAL A 147 -6.20 21.09 -17.15
CA VAL A 147 -5.33 21.95 -16.33
C VAL A 147 -4.18 22.54 -17.16
N ALA A 148 -3.82 21.95 -18.29
CA ALA A 148 -2.77 22.48 -19.16
C ALA A 148 -3.12 23.84 -19.78
N PHE A 149 -4.39 24.27 -19.77
CA PHE A 149 -4.76 25.64 -20.09
C PHE A 149 -4.31 26.68 -19.08
N ASN A 150 -3.97 26.25 -17.85
CA ASN A 150 -3.55 27.15 -16.80
C ASN A 150 -2.05 27.43 -16.88
N THR A 151 -1.70 28.58 -17.44
CA THR A 151 -0.30 28.99 -17.66
C THR A 151 0.48 29.17 -16.36
N ALA A 152 -0.17 29.45 -15.23
CA ALA A 152 0.52 29.54 -13.95
C ALA A 152 0.95 28.15 -13.44
N VAL A 153 0.12 27.11 -13.63
CA VAL A 153 0.48 25.75 -13.29
C VAL A 153 1.60 25.23 -14.22
N LEU A 154 1.54 25.56 -15.53
CA LEU A 154 2.62 25.27 -16.46
C LEU A 154 3.94 25.88 -15.99
N ALA A 155 3.93 27.18 -15.67
CA ALA A 155 5.12 27.89 -15.19
C ALA A 155 5.67 27.30 -13.87
N ALA A 156 4.79 26.86 -12.97
CA ALA A 156 5.17 26.18 -11.74
C ALA A 156 5.88 24.84 -12.05
N PHE A 157 5.37 24.04 -12.98
CA PHE A 157 6.03 22.81 -13.42
C PHE A 157 7.41 23.06 -14.03
N GLU A 158 7.52 24.02 -14.95
CA GLU A 158 8.80 24.36 -15.57
C GLU A 158 9.84 24.80 -14.54
N ARG A 159 9.41 25.60 -13.56
CA ARG A 159 10.29 26.07 -12.48
C ARG A 159 10.73 24.96 -11.53
N LEU A 160 9.84 24.05 -11.19
CA LEU A 160 10.14 22.93 -10.29
C LEU A 160 10.99 21.85 -10.97
N THR A 161 10.78 21.58 -12.26
CA THR A 161 11.53 20.57 -13.01
C THR A 161 12.81 21.09 -13.61
N GLY A 162 12.93 22.42 -13.82
CA GLY A 162 14.02 23.05 -14.57
C GLY A 162 14.00 22.72 -16.06
N LYS A 163 12.86 22.26 -16.60
CA LYS A 163 12.71 21.80 -17.98
C LYS A 163 11.59 22.56 -18.69
N THR A 164 11.73 22.72 -20.00
CA THR A 164 10.67 23.27 -20.84
C THR A 164 9.60 22.24 -21.09
N ILE A 165 8.32 22.65 -20.96
CA ILE A 165 7.18 21.77 -21.09
C ILE A 165 6.27 22.25 -22.21
N THR A 166 5.96 21.38 -23.15
CA THR A 166 5.13 21.70 -24.33
C THR A 166 3.67 21.36 -24.04
N VAL A 167 2.77 22.31 -24.29
CA VAL A 167 1.31 22.07 -24.30
C VAL A 167 0.88 21.85 -25.75
N PRO A 168 0.42 20.65 -26.12
CA PRO A 168 0.01 20.35 -27.49
C PRO A 168 -1.31 21.05 -27.84
N PRO A 169 -1.59 21.30 -29.13
CA PRO A 169 -2.92 21.71 -29.56
C PRO A 169 -3.94 20.63 -29.19
N HIS A 170 -5.13 21.07 -28.77
CA HIS A 170 -6.22 20.17 -28.33
C HIS A 170 -5.87 19.29 -27.12
N ASN A 171 -5.05 19.85 -26.21
CA ASN A 171 -4.59 19.19 -24.97
C ASN A 171 -5.73 18.56 -24.14
N GLU A 172 -6.93 19.09 -24.22
CA GLU A 172 -8.12 18.64 -23.50
C GLU A 172 -8.78 17.38 -24.08
N VAL A 173 -8.52 17.06 -25.35
CA VAL A 173 -9.13 15.91 -26.05
C VAL A 173 -8.12 14.90 -26.59
N MET A 174 -6.89 14.91 -26.08
CA MET A 174 -5.81 14.02 -26.50
C MET A 174 -6.22 12.53 -26.43
N GLY A 175 -6.93 12.12 -25.38
CA GLY A 175 -7.45 10.76 -25.27
C GLY A 175 -8.40 10.39 -26.43
N ALA A 176 -9.29 11.31 -26.83
CA ALA A 176 -10.19 11.09 -27.96
C ALA A 176 -9.43 11.00 -29.31
N ILE A 177 -8.43 11.86 -29.51
CA ILE A 177 -7.56 11.80 -30.69
C ILE A 177 -6.85 10.44 -30.75
N GLY A 178 -6.31 9.97 -29.63
CA GLY A 178 -5.66 8.67 -29.54
C GLY A 178 -6.59 7.50 -29.86
N CYS A 179 -7.81 7.53 -29.32
CA CYS A 179 -8.83 6.53 -29.66
C CYS A 179 -9.13 6.51 -31.17
N CYS A 180 -9.23 7.68 -31.81
CA CYS A 180 -9.42 7.77 -33.25
C CYS A 180 -8.25 7.18 -34.05
N LEU A 181 -7.00 7.46 -33.63
CA LEU A 181 -5.80 6.93 -34.28
C LEU A 181 -5.71 5.40 -34.13
N ILE A 182 -6.01 4.86 -32.94
CA ILE A 182 -6.05 3.43 -32.67
C ILE A 182 -7.13 2.74 -33.51
N ALA A 183 -8.33 3.33 -33.54
CA ALA A 183 -9.43 2.81 -34.35
C ALA A 183 -9.07 2.80 -35.85
N ARG A 184 -8.49 3.91 -36.37
CA ARG A 184 -8.02 3.99 -37.76
C ARG A 184 -7.01 2.91 -38.08
N ARG A 185 -5.99 2.72 -37.24
CA ARG A 185 -4.96 1.69 -37.41
C ARG A 185 -5.62 0.30 -37.50
N LYS A 186 -6.51 -0.03 -36.57
CA LYS A 186 -7.21 -1.31 -36.52
C LYS A 186 -8.03 -1.58 -37.82
N VAL A 187 -8.72 -0.59 -38.35
CA VAL A 187 -9.47 -0.70 -39.60
C VAL A 187 -8.52 -0.98 -40.76
N LEU A 188 -7.38 -0.30 -40.83
CA LEU A 188 -6.40 -0.44 -41.91
C LEU A 188 -5.66 -1.81 -41.86
N GLU A 189 -5.40 -2.32 -40.68
CA GLU A 189 -4.66 -3.56 -40.46
C GLU A 189 -5.54 -4.82 -40.52
N THR A 190 -6.89 -4.68 -40.51
CA THR A 190 -7.81 -5.82 -40.49
C THR A 190 -8.56 -5.90 -41.82
N PRO A 191 -8.13 -6.72 -42.78
CA PRO A 191 -8.86 -6.91 -44.04
C PRO A 191 -10.32 -7.33 -43.80
N GLY A 192 -11.26 -6.66 -44.46
CA GLY A 192 -12.69 -6.97 -44.29
C GLY A 192 -13.33 -6.49 -43.00
N PHE A 193 -12.67 -5.60 -42.24
CA PHE A 193 -13.23 -5.03 -41.00
C PHE A 193 -14.54 -4.31 -41.28
N ALA A 194 -15.63 -4.80 -40.71
CA ALA A 194 -16.93 -4.14 -40.74
C ALA A 194 -17.15 -3.31 -39.47
N THR A 195 -17.36 -2.01 -39.62
CA THR A 195 -17.67 -1.16 -38.48
C THR A 195 -19.05 -1.46 -37.91
N GLY A 196 -19.18 -1.48 -36.59
CA GLY A 196 -20.47 -1.53 -35.89
C GLY A 196 -21.11 -0.14 -35.71
N PHE A 197 -20.49 0.93 -36.25
CA PHE A 197 -21.01 2.28 -36.12
C PHE A 197 -22.24 2.47 -37.03
N THR A 198 -23.37 2.79 -36.46
CA THR A 198 -24.67 2.91 -37.10
C THR A 198 -25.00 4.32 -37.63
N GLY A 199 -24.02 5.22 -37.56
CA GLY A 199 -24.17 6.61 -38.01
C GLY A 199 -24.74 7.53 -36.92
N PHE A 200 -24.72 8.84 -37.18
CA PHE A 200 -25.21 9.86 -36.26
C PHE A 200 -26.72 9.93 -36.14
N GLY A 201 -27.47 9.36 -37.09
CA GLY A 201 -28.93 9.29 -37.07
C GLY A 201 -29.52 8.53 -35.86
N VAL A 202 -28.69 7.84 -35.10
CA VAL A 202 -29.10 7.24 -33.80
C VAL A 202 -29.57 8.31 -32.81
N LEU A 203 -29.08 9.55 -32.91
CA LEU A 203 -29.46 10.67 -32.03
C LEU A 203 -30.88 11.18 -32.32
N GLU A 204 -31.41 10.91 -33.52
CA GLU A 204 -32.77 11.28 -33.91
C GLU A 204 -33.80 10.25 -33.46
N LYS A 205 -33.32 9.03 -33.08
CA LYS A 205 -34.17 7.98 -32.51
C LYS A 205 -34.43 8.27 -31.04
N GLY A 206 -35.70 8.36 -30.67
CA GLY A 206 -36.08 8.49 -29.27
C GLY A 206 -35.48 7.36 -28.42
N TYR A 207 -35.17 7.65 -27.19
CA TYR A 207 -34.75 6.64 -26.23
C TYR A 207 -35.72 6.56 -25.04
N ARG A 208 -35.83 5.38 -24.44
CA ARG A 208 -36.60 5.15 -23.23
C ARG A 208 -35.63 4.73 -22.12
N GLN A 209 -35.74 5.37 -20.97
CA GLN A 209 -34.96 5.05 -19.79
C GLN A 209 -35.84 4.32 -18.78
N GLU A 210 -35.36 3.19 -18.30
CA GLU A 210 -35.92 2.41 -17.18
C GLU A 210 -34.86 2.32 -16.08
N SER A 211 -35.28 2.37 -14.82
CA SER A 211 -34.37 2.17 -13.69
C SER A 211 -34.85 1.03 -12.82
N PHE A 212 -33.91 0.23 -12.32
CA PHE A 212 -34.20 -0.87 -11.40
C PHE A 212 -33.04 -1.08 -10.43
N GLN A 213 -33.34 -1.62 -9.25
CA GLN A 213 -32.33 -1.97 -8.27
C GLN A 213 -31.79 -3.38 -8.53
N CYS A 214 -30.48 -3.52 -8.61
CA CYS A 214 -29.82 -4.82 -8.77
C CYS A 214 -29.75 -5.55 -7.42
N ASN A 215 -30.40 -6.70 -7.32
CA ASN A 215 -30.45 -7.53 -6.09
C ASN A 215 -29.46 -8.70 -6.12
N LEU A 216 -28.45 -8.70 -7.00
CA LEU A 216 -27.54 -9.83 -7.19
C LEU A 216 -26.34 -9.85 -6.22
N CYS A 217 -26.11 -8.76 -5.50
CA CYS A 217 -25.12 -8.67 -4.42
C CYS A 217 -25.51 -7.57 -3.43
N ALA A 218 -24.79 -7.45 -2.34
CA ALA A 218 -25.05 -6.48 -1.28
C ALA A 218 -24.93 -5.00 -1.69
N ASN A 219 -24.36 -4.70 -2.86
CA ASN A 219 -24.24 -3.32 -3.34
C ASN A 219 -25.58 -2.71 -3.78
N GLN A 220 -26.59 -3.53 -4.12
CA GLN A 220 -27.95 -3.09 -4.48
C GLN A 220 -27.97 -1.85 -5.40
N CYS A 221 -27.11 -1.87 -6.44
CA CYS A 221 -26.93 -0.72 -7.32
C CYS A 221 -28.24 -0.33 -8.01
N ASP A 222 -28.49 0.97 -8.15
CA ASP A 222 -29.55 1.49 -9.01
C ASP A 222 -29.04 1.48 -10.46
N ILE A 223 -29.64 0.64 -11.29
CA ILE A 223 -29.25 0.44 -12.68
C ILE A 223 -30.20 1.23 -13.57
N SER A 224 -29.65 2.13 -14.37
CA SER A 224 -30.34 2.80 -15.46
C SER A 224 -30.19 1.99 -16.76
N LYS A 225 -31.29 1.56 -17.35
CA LYS A 225 -31.36 0.84 -18.61
C LYS A 225 -31.88 1.76 -19.70
N ILE A 226 -31.09 2.01 -20.72
CA ILE A 226 -31.45 2.85 -21.86
C ILE A 226 -31.79 1.95 -23.03
N LEU A 227 -32.96 2.13 -23.57
CA LEU A 227 -33.51 1.42 -24.71
C LEU A 227 -33.56 2.38 -25.89
N VAL A 228 -32.86 2.05 -26.97
CA VAL A 228 -32.92 2.76 -28.24
C VAL A 228 -33.48 1.78 -29.29
N GLU A 229 -34.44 2.21 -30.11
CA GLU A 229 -35.07 1.35 -31.09
C GLU A 229 -34.08 0.79 -32.11
N GLY A 230 -34.09 -0.52 -32.30
CA GLY A 230 -33.16 -1.24 -33.17
C GLY A 230 -31.77 -1.46 -32.55
N HIS A 231 -31.54 -1.05 -31.28
CA HIS A 231 -30.28 -1.24 -30.57
C HIS A 231 -30.48 -2.11 -29.35
N ARG A 232 -29.37 -2.70 -28.87
CA ARG A 232 -29.37 -3.45 -27.60
C ARG A 232 -29.47 -2.49 -26.44
N PRO A 233 -30.11 -2.91 -25.32
CA PRO A 233 -30.15 -2.12 -24.12
C PRO A 233 -28.75 -1.73 -23.65
N LEU A 234 -28.57 -0.48 -23.23
CA LEU A 234 -27.39 0.03 -22.54
C LEU A 234 -27.74 0.13 -21.06
N PHE A 235 -26.77 -0.21 -20.21
CA PHE A 235 -26.96 -0.21 -18.75
C PHE A 235 -25.89 0.68 -18.11
N TYR A 236 -26.28 1.48 -17.12
CA TYR A 236 -25.42 2.38 -16.36
C TYR A 236 -25.75 2.32 -14.87
N GLY A 237 -24.81 2.74 -14.01
CA GLY A 237 -25.00 2.85 -12.56
C GLY A 237 -24.60 1.59 -11.79
N GLY A 238 -24.13 0.54 -12.47
CA GLY A 238 -23.57 -0.63 -11.81
C GLY A 238 -22.18 -0.34 -11.22
N ARG A 239 -21.95 -0.74 -9.97
CA ARG A 239 -20.58 -0.75 -9.38
C ARG A 239 -19.75 -1.93 -9.90
N CYS A 240 -20.31 -2.80 -10.72
CA CYS A 240 -19.63 -3.89 -11.39
C CYS A 240 -20.06 -3.94 -12.85
N GLU A 241 -19.23 -4.54 -13.72
CA GLU A 241 -19.47 -4.61 -15.17
C GLU A 241 -20.55 -5.62 -15.61
N ARG A 242 -21.33 -6.18 -14.69
CA ARG A 242 -22.30 -7.25 -15.00
C ARG A 242 -23.29 -6.86 -16.10
N TYR A 243 -23.72 -5.61 -16.13
CA TYR A 243 -24.68 -5.10 -17.10
C TYR A 243 -24.02 -4.35 -18.26
N GLU A 244 -22.84 -3.79 -18.05
CA GLU A 244 -22.17 -2.89 -19.01
C GLU A 244 -21.29 -3.63 -20.01
N VAL A 245 -20.77 -4.80 -19.62
CA VAL A 245 -19.84 -5.55 -20.46
C VAL A 245 -20.43 -6.91 -20.85
N ARG A 246 -20.49 -7.18 -22.16
CA ARG A 246 -20.52 -8.56 -22.62
C ARG A 246 -19.24 -9.22 -22.14
N ARG A 247 -19.35 -10.24 -21.31
CA ARG A 247 -18.25 -11.16 -21.09
C ARG A 247 -17.75 -11.61 -22.46
N SER A 248 -16.59 -11.11 -22.86
CA SER A 248 -15.86 -11.79 -23.93
C SER A 248 -15.63 -13.23 -23.42
N SER A 249 -15.80 -14.21 -24.26
CA SER A 249 -15.54 -15.64 -24.00
C SER A 249 -14.08 -15.94 -23.61
N GLY A 250 -13.26 -14.94 -23.35
CA GLY A 250 -11.84 -15.05 -23.04
C GLY A 250 -11.49 -15.66 -21.69
N GLY A 251 -12.46 -15.83 -20.79
CA GLY A 251 -12.24 -16.44 -19.47
C GLY A 251 -12.84 -17.85 -19.31
N GLU A 252 -13.50 -18.38 -20.35
CA GLU A 252 -13.97 -19.77 -20.36
C GLU A 252 -12.76 -20.72 -20.33
N GLY A 253 -12.68 -21.55 -19.27
CA GLY A 253 -11.58 -22.49 -19.05
C GLY A 253 -10.50 -22.06 -18.04
N LEU A 254 -10.47 -20.78 -17.60
CA LEU A 254 -9.53 -20.34 -16.56
C LEU A 254 -10.00 -20.79 -15.17
N ARG A 255 -9.09 -21.34 -14.38
CA ARG A 255 -9.36 -21.79 -13.01
C ARG A 255 -9.60 -20.61 -12.08
N ASP A 256 -10.56 -20.76 -11.16
CA ASP A 256 -10.74 -19.83 -10.03
C ASP A 256 -9.92 -20.27 -8.82
N LEU A 257 -8.62 -19.99 -8.86
CA LEU A 257 -7.70 -20.39 -7.79
C LEU A 257 -8.02 -19.73 -6.44
N PHE A 258 -8.68 -18.58 -6.44
CA PHE A 258 -9.12 -17.92 -5.21
C PHE A 258 -10.28 -18.68 -4.57
N ALA A 259 -11.28 -19.08 -5.35
CA ALA A 259 -12.39 -19.89 -4.86
C ALA A 259 -11.92 -21.31 -4.46
N GLU A 260 -10.96 -21.89 -5.20
CA GLU A 260 -10.39 -23.19 -4.85
C GLU A 260 -9.61 -23.11 -3.54
N ARG A 261 -8.81 -22.10 -3.34
CA ARG A 261 -8.06 -21.84 -2.11
C ARG A 261 -9.00 -21.57 -0.92
N GLU A 262 -10.10 -20.82 -1.10
CA GLU A 262 -11.09 -20.59 -0.05
C GLU A 262 -11.79 -21.92 0.34
N ARG A 263 -12.09 -22.78 -0.64
CA ARG A 263 -12.63 -24.12 -0.32
C ARG A 263 -11.63 -24.94 0.50
N LEU A 264 -10.35 -24.91 0.20
CA LEU A 264 -9.31 -25.57 1.00
C LEU A 264 -9.24 -25.01 2.43
N LEU A 265 -9.34 -23.68 2.60
CA LEU A 265 -9.39 -23.03 3.91
C LEU A 265 -10.56 -23.54 4.73
N MET A 266 -11.76 -23.57 4.12
CA MET A 266 -13.00 -23.93 4.81
C MET A 266 -13.11 -25.44 5.08
N SER A 267 -12.48 -26.30 4.28
CA SER A 267 -12.57 -27.76 4.36
C SER A 267 -11.40 -28.45 5.08
N ALA A 268 -10.37 -27.71 5.49
CA ALA A 268 -9.16 -28.26 6.12
C ALA A 268 -9.42 -29.02 7.43
N TYR A 269 -10.55 -28.76 8.05
CA TYR A 269 -11.08 -29.50 9.20
C TYR A 269 -12.58 -29.73 9.03
N GLN A 270 -13.02 -30.96 9.31
CA GLN A 270 -14.41 -31.32 9.34
C GLN A 270 -14.87 -31.44 10.81
N PRO A 271 -15.86 -30.63 11.26
CA PRO A 271 -16.37 -30.70 12.62
C PRO A 271 -16.91 -32.10 12.94
N LYS A 272 -16.60 -32.60 14.13
CA LYS A 272 -17.14 -33.88 14.66
C LYS A 272 -18.54 -33.70 15.24
N ASP A 273 -19.26 -34.76 15.45
CA ASP A 273 -20.65 -34.75 15.95
C ASP A 273 -20.86 -34.00 17.29
N LYS A 274 -19.80 -33.88 18.10
CA LYS A 274 -19.81 -33.09 19.34
C LYS A 274 -19.72 -31.57 19.16
N ALA A 275 -19.46 -31.08 17.97
CA ALA A 275 -19.35 -29.64 17.73
C ALA A 275 -20.71 -28.96 18.03
N GLY A 276 -20.68 -27.88 18.82
CA GLY A 276 -21.86 -27.16 19.28
C GLY A 276 -22.47 -27.68 20.57
N SER A 277 -22.03 -28.83 21.12
CA SER A 277 -22.56 -29.38 22.40
C SER A 277 -22.30 -28.44 23.61
N ARG A 278 -21.30 -27.57 23.53
CA ARG A 278 -20.98 -26.56 24.56
C ARG A 278 -21.37 -25.13 24.15
N GLY A 279 -22.03 -24.95 23.01
CA GLY A 279 -22.51 -23.66 22.52
C GLY A 279 -21.83 -23.17 21.27
N VAL A 280 -22.17 -21.93 20.90
CA VAL A 280 -21.71 -21.25 19.69
C VAL A 280 -20.80 -20.09 20.06
N ILE A 281 -19.68 -19.96 19.37
CA ILE A 281 -18.73 -18.82 19.48
C ILE A 281 -18.76 -18.06 18.16
N GLY A 282 -19.00 -16.75 18.22
CA GLY A 282 -18.92 -15.87 17.06
C GLY A 282 -17.47 -15.63 16.65
N TYR A 283 -17.12 -15.91 15.40
CA TYR A 283 -15.79 -15.65 14.86
C TYR A 283 -15.90 -14.76 13.62
N PRO A 284 -15.65 -13.43 13.75
CA PRO A 284 -15.76 -12.50 12.64
C PRO A 284 -14.69 -12.78 11.58
N ARG A 285 -15.07 -12.68 10.27
CA ARG A 285 -14.16 -12.84 9.12
C ARG A 285 -13.29 -11.61 8.93
N MET A 286 -12.29 -11.43 9.79
CA MET A 286 -11.43 -10.26 9.75
C MET A 286 -9.94 -10.64 9.71
N LEU A 287 -9.14 -9.80 9.04
CA LEU A 287 -7.68 -9.82 9.03
C LEU A 287 -7.10 -11.25 8.87
N THR A 288 -6.70 -11.87 9.98
CA THR A 288 -6.03 -13.17 10.00
C THR A 288 -6.96 -14.36 9.79
N PHE A 289 -8.28 -14.15 9.70
CA PHE A 289 -9.25 -15.21 9.39
C PHE A 289 -8.83 -16.02 8.15
N HIS A 290 -8.42 -15.34 7.07
CA HIS A 290 -8.05 -15.98 5.81
C HIS A 290 -6.80 -16.87 5.87
N GLU A 291 -6.08 -16.87 6.99
CA GLU A 291 -4.91 -17.70 7.20
C GLU A 291 -5.09 -18.75 8.31
N TYR A 292 -5.80 -18.38 9.41
CA TYR A 292 -5.84 -19.16 10.65
C TYR A 292 -7.21 -19.78 10.97
N TYR A 293 -8.19 -19.63 10.10
CA TYR A 293 -9.50 -20.23 10.31
C TYR A 293 -9.43 -21.75 10.60
N PRO A 294 -8.64 -22.57 9.86
CA PRO A 294 -8.55 -24.00 10.14
C PRO A 294 -8.07 -24.31 11.56
N PHE A 295 -7.12 -23.53 12.07
CA PHE A 295 -6.59 -23.68 13.43
C PHE A 295 -7.68 -23.48 14.49
N PHE A 296 -8.38 -22.35 14.41
CA PHE A 296 -9.40 -22.01 15.39
C PHE A 296 -10.65 -22.89 15.25
N GLN A 297 -11.05 -23.23 14.03
CA GLN A 297 -12.16 -24.15 13.80
C GLN A 297 -11.89 -25.51 14.44
N ALA A 298 -10.74 -26.11 14.19
CA ALA A 298 -10.39 -27.40 14.77
C ALA A 298 -10.31 -27.32 16.29
N PHE A 299 -9.63 -26.31 16.85
CA PHE A 299 -9.47 -26.17 18.29
C PHE A 299 -10.81 -26.09 19.01
N PHE A 300 -11.69 -25.16 18.60
CA PHE A 300 -12.98 -24.98 19.29
C PHE A 300 -13.96 -26.14 19.03
N SER A 301 -13.95 -26.71 17.83
CA SER A 301 -14.79 -27.87 17.52
C SER A 301 -14.38 -29.10 18.33
N GLU A 302 -13.09 -29.36 18.54
CA GLU A 302 -12.59 -30.45 19.38
C GLU A 302 -12.97 -30.27 20.85
N LEU A 303 -13.11 -29.01 21.30
CA LEU A 303 -13.64 -28.70 22.62
C LEU A 303 -15.18 -28.70 22.71
N GLY A 304 -15.89 -29.01 21.62
CA GLY A 304 -17.36 -29.10 21.61
C GLY A 304 -18.09 -27.79 21.32
N PHE A 305 -17.39 -26.74 20.86
CA PHE A 305 -18.00 -25.49 20.39
C PHE A 305 -18.21 -25.50 18.88
N SER A 306 -19.20 -24.79 18.39
CA SER A 306 -19.32 -24.44 16.97
C SER A 306 -18.96 -22.98 16.73
N LEU A 307 -18.49 -22.63 15.51
CA LEU A 307 -18.17 -21.27 15.15
C LEU A 307 -19.24 -20.66 14.24
N LEU A 308 -19.81 -19.54 14.68
CA LEU A 308 -20.66 -18.67 13.84
C LEU A 308 -19.76 -17.64 13.14
N LEU A 309 -19.75 -17.66 11.81
CA LEU A 309 -18.98 -16.68 11.02
C LEU A 309 -19.85 -15.48 10.65
N SER A 310 -19.26 -14.29 10.63
CA SER A 310 -19.90 -13.14 9.98
C SER A 310 -20.03 -13.39 8.46
N PRO A 311 -20.95 -12.72 7.74
CA PRO A 311 -21.04 -12.83 6.29
C PRO A 311 -19.73 -12.40 5.63
N SER A 312 -19.53 -12.75 4.36
CA SER A 312 -18.43 -12.19 3.56
C SER A 312 -18.53 -10.67 3.52
N THR A 313 -17.38 -10.00 3.42
CA THR A 313 -17.33 -8.54 3.36
C THR A 313 -18.22 -8.01 2.23
N ASN A 314 -19.09 -7.09 2.58
CA ASN A 314 -20.07 -6.46 1.71
C ASN A 314 -20.19 -4.96 2.06
N ALA A 315 -20.98 -4.21 1.29
CA ALA A 315 -21.15 -2.77 1.49
C ALA A 315 -21.64 -2.41 2.90
N GLU A 316 -22.51 -3.24 3.50
CA GLU A 316 -23.01 -2.99 4.86
C GLU A 316 -21.90 -3.19 5.91
N ILE A 317 -21.10 -4.24 5.81
CA ILE A 317 -19.93 -4.46 6.67
C ILE A 317 -18.94 -3.28 6.53
N VAL A 318 -18.64 -2.86 5.30
CA VAL A 318 -17.76 -1.70 5.05
C VAL A 318 -18.32 -0.43 5.69
N ARG A 319 -19.58 -0.12 5.46
CA ARG A 319 -20.25 1.06 6.02
C ARG A 319 -20.20 1.08 7.55
N ARG A 320 -20.54 -0.04 8.21
CA ARG A 320 -20.47 -0.19 9.67
C ARG A 320 -19.05 -0.01 10.20
N GLY A 321 -18.06 -0.51 9.45
CA GLY A 321 -16.65 -0.39 9.82
C GLY A 321 -16.14 1.05 9.72
N VAL A 322 -16.44 1.74 8.62
CA VAL A 322 -16.05 3.14 8.42
C VAL A 322 -16.65 4.06 9.48
N SER A 323 -17.94 3.87 9.81
CA SER A 323 -18.61 4.68 10.86
C SER A 323 -18.23 4.28 12.29
N GLY A 324 -17.70 3.08 12.51
CA GLY A 324 -17.35 2.57 13.84
C GLY A 324 -15.91 2.82 14.27
N VAL A 325 -15.04 3.28 13.39
CA VAL A 325 -13.63 3.55 13.70
C VAL A 325 -13.47 4.92 14.35
N ALA A 326 -12.81 4.97 15.49
CA ALA A 326 -12.59 6.20 16.25
C ALA A 326 -11.40 7.05 15.77
N SER A 327 -10.52 6.50 14.92
CA SER A 327 -9.32 7.16 14.41
C SER A 327 -8.97 6.70 12.99
N ALA A 328 -8.10 7.45 12.30
CA ALA A 328 -7.61 7.05 10.99
C ALA A 328 -6.93 5.67 11.05
N ALA A 329 -7.47 4.70 10.32
CA ALA A 329 -6.96 3.34 10.22
C ALA A 329 -6.94 2.91 8.74
N CYS A 330 -6.11 1.91 8.41
CA CYS A 330 -6.12 1.33 7.06
C CYS A 330 -7.46 0.63 6.78
N PHE A 331 -7.83 0.55 5.51
CA PHE A 331 -9.12 0.03 5.08
C PHE A 331 -9.47 -1.36 5.64
N PRO A 332 -8.57 -2.37 5.65
CA PRO A 332 -8.87 -3.67 6.26
C PRO A 332 -9.17 -3.61 7.77
N THR A 333 -8.57 -2.66 8.49
CA THR A 333 -8.90 -2.45 9.91
C THR A 333 -10.31 -1.86 10.07
N LYS A 334 -10.71 -0.94 9.18
CA LYS A 334 -12.10 -0.44 9.14
C LYS A 334 -13.08 -1.58 8.86
N VAL A 335 -12.78 -2.43 7.87
CA VAL A 335 -13.59 -3.62 7.57
C VAL A 335 -13.68 -4.57 8.77
N ALA A 336 -12.58 -4.77 9.50
CA ALA A 336 -12.57 -5.58 10.71
C ALA A 336 -13.52 -5.04 11.79
N HIS A 337 -13.60 -3.72 11.96
CA HIS A 337 -14.60 -3.08 12.84
C HIS A 337 -16.03 -3.38 12.38
N GLY A 338 -16.30 -3.39 11.07
CA GLY A 338 -17.61 -3.74 10.52
C GLY A 338 -18.03 -5.18 10.83
N HIS A 339 -17.10 -6.14 10.70
CA HIS A 339 -17.35 -7.53 11.09
C HIS A 339 -17.58 -7.69 12.59
N ALA A 340 -16.84 -6.94 13.42
CA ALA A 340 -17.05 -6.94 14.87
C ALA A 340 -18.41 -6.33 15.25
N ALA A 341 -18.83 -5.25 14.60
CA ALA A 341 -20.14 -4.63 14.82
C ALA A 341 -21.28 -5.59 14.45
N TRP A 342 -21.19 -6.29 13.32
CA TRP A 342 -22.16 -7.32 12.93
C TRP A 342 -22.19 -8.45 13.95
N MET A 343 -21.03 -8.93 14.39
CA MET A 343 -20.96 -10.02 15.36
C MET A 343 -21.48 -9.60 16.75
N LYS A 344 -21.30 -8.33 17.13
CA LYS A 344 -21.88 -7.76 18.34
C LYS A 344 -23.40 -7.95 18.36
N GLU A 345 -24.07 -7.61 17.26
CA GLU A 345 -25.52 -7.80 17.13
C GLU A 345 -25.89 -9.29 17.22
N ALA A 346 -25.17 -10.15 16.51
CA ALA A 346 -25.43 -11.60 16.54
C ALA A 346 -25.28 -12.21 17.96
N VAL A 347 -24.33 -11.73 18.77
CA VAL A 347 -24.19 -12.17 20.17
C VAL A 347 -25.34 -11.62 21.05
N LEU A 348 -25.72 -10.36 20.87
CA LEU A 348 -26.83 -9.75 21.61
C LEU A 348 -28.18 -10.37 21.25
N GLU A 349 -28.31 -10.98 20.07
CA GLU A 349 -29.48 -11.73 19.61
C GLU A 349 -29.41 -13.23 20.00
N ASP A 350 -28.52 -13.63 20.92
CA ASP A 350 -28.31 -15.00 21.38
C ASP A 350 -27.91 -16.03 20.30
N LYS A 351 -27.45 -15.58 19.14
CA LYS A 351 -26.95 -16.47 18.08
C LYS A 351 -25.56 -17.04 18.39
N ALA A 352 -24.83 -16.41 19.32
CA ALA A 352 -23.56 -16.88 19.85
C ALA A 352 -23.40 -16.43 21.30
N GLY A 353 -22.77 -17.26 22.15
CA GLY A 353 -22.57 -16.96 23.58
C GLY A 353 -21.29 -16.16 23.90
N ALA A 354 -20.43 -16.00 22.94
CA ALA A 354 -19.14 -15.27 23.06
C ALA A 354 -18.63 -14.85 21.69
N MET A 355 -17.66 -13.93 21.67
CA MET A 355 -16.98 -13.47 20.45
C MET A 355 -15.48 -13.77 20.52
N LEU A 356 -14.96 -14.48 19.51
CA LEU A 356 -13.54 -14.79 19.37
C LEU A 356 -12.86 -13.74 18.47
N ILE A 357 -11.89 -13.03 19.01
CA ILE A 357 -11.00 -12.14 18.26
C ILE A 357 -9.57 -12.40 18.74
N PRO A 358 -8.78 -13.25 18.06
CA PRO A 358 -7.45 -13.59 18.51
C PRO A 358 -6.48 -12.42 18.36
N SER A 359 -5.61 -12.22 19.35
CA SER A 359 -4.46 -11.32 19.30
C SER A 359 -3.24 -12.10 18.80
N LEU A 360 -3.02 -12.10 17.49
CA LEU A 360 -1.87 -12.79 16.91
C LEU A 360 -0.64 -11.87 16.94
N ARG A 361 0.31 -12.20 17.80
CA ARG A 361 1.55 -11.43 17.98
C ARG A 361 2.58 -11.80 16.92
N GLU A 362 2.81 -13.08 16.74
CA GLU A 362 3.75 -13.64 15.79
C GLU A 362 3.11 -14.79 15.02
N THR A 363 3.48 -14.92 13.75
CA THR A 363 3.06 -16.06 12.92
C THR A 363 3.99 -17.26 13.08
N PHE A 364 3.69 -18.35 12.39
CA PHE A 364 4.64 -19.42 12.17
C PHE A 364 5.88 -18.88 11.46
N PRO A 365 7.09 -19.39 11.81
CA PRO A 365 8.32 -18.99 11.13
C PRO A 365 8.18 -19.12 9.62
N THR A 366 8.60 -18.08 8.88
CA THR A 366 8.55 -18.07 7.42
C THR A 366 9.79 -18.73 6.79
N ALA A 367 10.95 -18.59 7.44
CA ALA A 367 12.19 -19.27 7.10
C ALA A 367 13.10 -19.30 8.33
N GLU A 368 14.03 -20.24 8.38
CA GLU A 368 15.04 -20.31 9.47
C GLU A 368 15.95 -19.07 9.52
N ALA A 369 16.16 -18.43 8.36
CA ALA A 369 17.01 -17.23 8.25
C ALA A 369 16.41 -15.96 8.90
N HIS A 370 15.10 -15.92 9.15
CA HIS A 370 14.45 -14.76 9.75
C HIS A 370 14.25 -14.93 11.26
N PRO A 371 14.93 -14.12 12.08
CA PRO A 371 14.82 -14.21 13.54
C PRO A 371 13.47 -13.69 14.08
N TYR A 372 12.67 -13.02 13.27
CA TYR A 372 11.39 -12.42 13.64
C TYR A 372 10.27 -12.81 12.68
N ALA A 373 9.05 -12.88 13.16
CA ALA A 373 7.85 -13.20 12.38
C ALA A 373 6.62 -12.45 12.92
N ASN A 374 6.80 -11.15 13.21
CA ASN A 374 5.76 -10.34 13.81
C ASN A 374 4.58 -10.08 12.86
N HIS A 375 3.38 -9.98 13.42
CA HIS A 375 2.26 -9.33 12.76
C HIS A 375 2.31 -7.80 12.96
N CYS A 376 1.61 -7.03 12.10
CA CYS A 376 1.50 -5.58 12.28
C CYS A 376 0.71 -5.23 13.55
N SER A 377 0.92 -4.03 14.09
CA SER A 377 0.29 -3.57 15.33
C SER A 377 -1.23 -3.68 15.29
N TYR A 378 -1.90 -3.36 14.17
CA TYR A 378 -3.35 -3.49 14.06
C TYR A 378 -3.83 -4.93 14.24
N ILE A 379 -3.12 -5.93 13.68
CA ILE A 379 -3.47 -7.34 13.90
C ILE A 379 -3.26 -7.74 15.35
N GLN A 380 -2.17 -7.28 15.96
CA GLN A 380 -1.85 -7.61 17.34
C GLN A 380 -2.87 -7.06 18.34
N PHE A 381 -3.38 -5.85 18.09
CA PHE A 381 -4.24 -5.12 19.03
C PHE A 381 -5.71 -5.01 18.58
N ILE A 382 -6.10 -5.70 17.50
CA ILE A 382 -7.49 -5.62 16.99
C ILE A 382 -8.55 -5.96 18.03
N PRO A 383 -8.36 -6.93 18.96
CA PRO A 383 -9.35 -7.20 20.01
C PRO A 383 -9.62 -5.98 20.89
N ASP A 384 -8.56 -5.27 21.27
CA ASP A 384 -8.64 -4.11 22.15
C ASP A 384 -9.25 -2.91 21.42
N LEU A 385 -8.86 -2.70 20.14
CA LEU A 385 -9.39 -1.63 19.30
C LEU A 385 -10.91 -1.75 19.10
N VAL A 386 -11.40 -2.94 18.74
CA VAL A 386 -12.85 -3.13 18.53
C VAL A 386 -13.61 -3.16 19.84
N ASN A 387 -13.00 -3.68 20.94
CA ASN A 387 -13.62 -3.62 22.26
C ASN A 387 -13.83 -2.19 22.70
N GLU A 388 -12.82 -1.31 22.49
CA GLU A 388 -12.92 0.10 22.85
C GLU A 388 -13.92 0.85 21.96
N ALA A 389 -13.90 0.60 20.64
CA ALA A 389 -14.79 1.24 19.68
C ALA A 389 -16.26 0.91 19.93
N PHE A 390 -16.56 -0.34 20.22
CA PHE A 390 -17.95 -0.83 20.38
C PHE A 390 -18.36 -1.12 21.80
N LYS A 391 -17.46 -0.91 22.78
CA LYS A 391 -17.70 -1.21 24.20
C LYS A 391 -18.23 -2.64 24.41
N LEU A 392 -17.57 -3.64 23.78
CA LEU A 392 -18.07 -5.01 23.71
C LEU A 392 -18.25 -5.61 25.10
N GLU A 393 -17.21 -5.63 25.93
CA GLU A 393 -17.27 -6.18 27.29
C GLU A 393 -18.22 -5.39 28.19
N ALA A 394 -18.27 -4.05 28.06
CA ALA A 394 -19.22 -3.21 28.78
C ALA A 394 -20.68 -3.44 28.35
N SER A 395 -20.90 -3.95 27.13
CA SER A 395 -22.22 -4.36 26.63
C SER A 395 -22.59 -5.81 27.05
N GLY A 396 -21.80 -6.45 27.92
CA GLY A 396 -22.05 -7.82 28.39
C GLY A 396 -21.54 -8.92 27.45
N ILE A 397 -20.81 -8.58 26.40
CA ILE A 397 -20.26 -9.56 25.45
C ILE A 397 -19.00 -10.19 26.04
N ARG A 398 -19.00 -11.52 26.13
CA ARG A 398 -17.81 -12.28 26.50
C ARG A 398 -16.83 -12.31 25.36
N LEU A 399 -15.73 -11.55 25.49
CA LEU A 399 -14.67 -11.47 24.48
C LEU A 399 -13.57 -12.51 24.75
N ILE A 400 -13.31 -13.39 23.77
CA ILE A 400 -12.25 -14.40 23.78
C ILE A 400 -11.10 -13.86 22.93
N ARG A 401 -9.98 -13.51 23.57
CA ARG A 401 -8.83 -12.83 22.91
C ARG A 401 -7.49 -13.49 23.25
N PRO A 402 -7.25 -14.75 22.83
CA PRO A 402 -5.98 -15.42 23.09
C PRO A 402 -4.83 -14.65 22.43
N ALA A 403 -3.76 -14.40 23.22
CA ALA A 403 -2.53 -13.78 22.73
C ALA A 403 -1.54 -14.86 22.28
N LEU A 404 -1.47 -15.10 20.97
CA LEU A 404 -0.74 -16.24 20.41
C LEU A 404 0.61 -15.80 19.81
N HIS A 405 1.66 -16.50 20.24
CA HIS A 405 3.04 -16.38 19.79
C HIS A 405 3.50 -17.68 19.12
N PHE A 406 3.10 -17.93 17.88
CA PHE A 406 3.41 -19.21 17.23
C PHE A 406 4.91 -19.49 17.11
N ARG A 407 5.73 -18.45 16.98
CA ARG A 407 7.18 -18.56 16.90
C ARG A 407 7.81 -19.04 18.21
N MET A 408 7.23 -18.72 19.36
CA MET A 408 7.72 -19.15 20.67
C MET A 408 7.52 -20.64 20.94
N GLY A 409 6.98 -21.37 19.96
CA GLY A 409 6.80 -22.82 20.03
C GLY A 409 5.45 -23.25 20.59
N ARG A 410 5.18 -24.53 20.38
CA ARG A 410 3.88 -25.13 20.65
C ARG A 410 3.43 -25.08 22.10
N GLU A 411 4.36 -25.26 23.03
CA GLU A 411 4.05 -25.26 24.47
C GLU A 411 3.61 -23.89 25.00
N GLN A 412 4.11 -22.81 24.39
CA GLN A 412 3.66 -21.46 24.74
C GLN A 412 2.23 -21.22 24.24
N VAL A 413 1.95 -21.62 22.99
CA VAL A 413 0.60 -21.56 22.42
C VAL A 413 -0.37 -22.40 23.22
N LEU A 414 0.01 -23.61 23.62
CA LEU A 414 -0.81 -24.50 24.42
C LEU A 414 -1.17 -23.86 25.78
N ARG A 415 -0.22 -23.26 26.49
CA ARG A 415 -0.50 -22.57 27.77
C ARG A 415 -1.53 -21.46 27.63
N GLU A 416 -1.48 -20.71 26.55
CA GLU A 416 -2.48 -19.65 26.29
C GLU A 416 -3.85 -20.22 25.93
N LEU A 417 -3.87 -21.30 25.16
CA LEU A 417 -5.10 -22.03 24.81
C LEU A 417 -5.70 -22.72 26.04
N GLU A 418 -4.90 -23.21 27.00
CA GLU A 418 -5.39 -23.73 28.27
C GLU A 418 -6.11 -22.65 29.09
N ARG A 419 -5.56 -21.44 29.17
CA ARG A 419 -6.20 -20.28 29.80
C ARG A 419 -7.51 -19.92 29.12
N THR A 420 -7.48 -19.88 27.79
CA THR A 420 -8.65 -19.59 26.97
C THR A 420 -9.76 -20.64 27.20
N ALA A 421 -9.43 -21.92 27.15
CA ALA A 421 -10.38 -23.02 27.38
C ALA A 421 -10.95 -23.00 28.83
N ALA A 422 -10.11 -22.74 29.83
CA ALA A 422 -10.53 -22.60 31.22
C ALA A 422 -11.55 -21.45 31.39
N SER A 423 -11.34 -20.33 30.68
CA SER A 423 -12.30 -19.22 30.67
C SER A 423 -13.64 -19.62 30.07
N LEU A 424 -13.73 -20.65 29.25
CA LEU A 424 -14.93 -21.21 28.65
C LEU A 424 -15.51 -22.41 29.44
N GLY A 425 -14.95 -22.71 30.62
CA GLY A 425 -15.41 -23.81 31.46
C GLY A 425 -14.81 -25.17 31.08
N VAL A 426 -13.78 -25.21 30.23
CA VAL A 426 -13.08 -26.46 29.88
C VAL A 426 -11.79 -26.56 30.70
N SER A 427 -11.77 -27.42 31.71
CA SER A 427 -10.66 -27.59 32.65
C SER A 427 -9.75 -28.78 32.35
N SER A 428 -10.13 -29.69 31.45
CA SER A 428 -9.36 -30.89 31.13
C SER A 428 -8.14 -30.53 30.25
N ARG A 429 -6.94 -30.47 30.83
CA ARG A 429 -5.69 -30.26 30.11
C ARG A 429 -5.46 -31.27 28.99
N ALA A 430 -5.82 -32.53 29.21
CA ALA A 430 -5.70 -33.58 28.19
C ALA A 430 -6.61 -33.32 26.98
N GLU A 431 -7.84 -32.81 27.21
CA GLU A 431 -8.75 -32.41 26.15
C GLU A 431 -8.22 -31.20 25.38
N VAL A 432 -7.74 -30.17 26.08
CA VAL A 432 -7.17 -28.96 25.44
C VAL A 432 -5.92 -29.30 24.63
N ARG A 433 -5.04 -30.18 25.14
CA ARG A 433 -3.85 -30.63 24.40
C ARG A 433 -4.23 -31.33 23.09
N ARG A 434 -5.19 -32.30 23.14
CA ARG A 434 -5.69 -32.95 21.92
C ARG A 434 -6.30 -31.97 20.94
N ALA A 435 -7.09 -31.01 21.42
CA ALA A 435 -7.67 -29.95 20.58
C ALA A 435 -6.58 -29.07 19.94
N CYS A 436 -5.53 -28.74 20.68
CA CYS A 436 -4.38 -28.01 20.18
C CYS A 436 -3.62 -28.81 19.11
N ASP A 437 -3.43 -30.12 19.34
CA ASP A 437 -2.78 -31.03 18.40
C ASP A 437 -3.53 -31.09 17.07
N GLU A 438 -4.84 -31.22 17.11
CA GLU A 438 -5.70 -31.22 15.93
C GLU A 438 -5.74 -29.83 15.22
N ALA A 439 -5.70 -28.73 15.98
CA ALA A 439 -5.60 -27.39 15.42
C ALA A 439 -4.32 -27.20 14.57
N TYR A 440 -3.18 -27.65 15.08
CA TYR A 440 -1.92 -27.66 14.33
C TYR A 440 -1.99 -28.57 13.11
N ALA A 441 -2.60 -29.77 13.24
CA ALA A 441 -2.77 -30.71 12.13
C ALA A 441 -3.67 -30.12 11.03
N ALA A 442 -4.79 -29.50 11.38
CA ALA A 442 -5.68 -28.83 10.43
C ALA A 442 -4.97 -27.70 9.68
N GLN A 443 -4.20 -26.89 10.40
CA GLN A 443 -3.42 -25.81 9.81
C GLN A 443 -2.34 -26.36 8.86
N ALA A 444 -1.70 -27.47 9.19
CA ALA A 444 -0.72 -28.13 8.33
C ALA A 444 -1.39 -28.68 7.06
N ARG A 445 -2.51 -29.40 7.17
CA ARG A 445 -3.29 -29.89 6.02
C ARG A 445 -3.66 -28.78 5.06
N PHE A 446 -4.15 -27.63 5.58
CA PHE A 446 -4.44 -26.47 4.74
C PHE A 446 -3.20 -25.99 3.99
N ARG A 447 -2.07 -25.83 4.67
CA ARG A 447 -0.83 -25.35 4.06
C ARG A 447 -0.33 -26.29 2.98
N GLU A 448 -0.37 -27.60 3.22
CA GLU A 448 0.04 -28.62 2.24
C GLU A 448 -0.86 -28.63 1.02
N ALA A 449 -2.18 -28.64 1.20
CA ALA A 449 -3.15 -28.60 0.12
C ALA A 449 -3.04 -27.31 -0.71
N ARG A 450 -2.83 -26.19 -0.05
CA ARG A 450 -2.60 -24.89 -0.70
C ARG A 450 -1.32 -24.91 -1.55
N ASN A 451 -0.21 -25.42 -1.03
CA ASN A 451 1.05 -25.51 -1.76
C ASN A 451 0.96 -26.51 -2.95
N ALA A 452 0.18 -27.59 -2.80
CA ALA A 452 -0.11 -28.51 -3.90
C ALA A 452 -0.91 -27.81 -5.02
N LEU A 453 -1.98 -27.06 -4.66
CA LEU A 453 -2.76 -26.25 -5.59
C LEU A 453 -1.87 -25.26 -6.35
N GLY A 454 -0.90 -24.64 -5.68
CA GLY A 454 0.05 -23.71 -6.30
C GLY A 454 0.93 -24.39 -7.34
N ARG A 455 1.51 -25.57 -7.03
CA ARG A 455 2.29 -26.34 -8.00
C ARG A 455 1.47 -26.73 -9.21
N GLU A 456 0.27 -27.28 -9.00
CA GLU A 456 -0.64 -27.62 -10.10
C GLU A 456 -0.97 -26.41 -10.98
N ALA A 457 -1.19 -25.24 -10.38
CA ALA A 457 -1.51 -24.01 -11.12
C ALA A 457 -0.31 -23.53 -11.98
N LEU A 458 0.92 -23.61 -11.45
CA LEU A 458 2.13 -23.23 -12.18
C LEU A 458 2.46 -24.22 -13.30
N ASP A 459 2.26 -25.52 -13.07
CA ASP A 459 2.47 -26.56 -14.07
C ASP A 459 1.45 -26.45 -15.23
N ALA A 460 0.21 -26.11 -14.90
CA ALA A 460 -0.86 -25.92 -15.88
C ALA A 460 -0.67 -24.70 -16.81
N LEU A 461 0.17 -23.71 -16.42
CA LEU A 461 0.50 -22.58 -17.28
C LEU A 461 1.28 -22.99 -18.55
N GLY A 462 2.03 -24.08 -18.49
CA GLY A 462 2.97 -24.43 -19.57
C GLY A 462 4.11 -23.42 -19.75
N PRO A 463 4.99 -23.62 -20.71
CA PRO A 463 6.18 -22.78 -20.91
C PRO A 463 5.87 -21.35 -21.40
N ASP A 464 4.85 -21.20 -22.24
CA ASP A 464 4.48 -19.93 -22.87
C ASP A 464 3.28 -19.23 -22.19
N GLY A 465 2.69 -19.86 -21.18
CA GLY A 465 1.56 -19.33 -20.43
C GLY A 465 1.96 -18.10 -19.63
N LYS A 466 1.03 -17.15 -19.44
CA LYS A 466 1.23 -15.98 -18.60
C LYS A 466 0.15 -15.89 -17.52
N ALA A 467 0.56 -15.52 -16.32
CA ALA A 467 -0.33 -15.29 -15.21
C ALA A 467 0.00 -13.97 -14.48
N VAL A 468 -1.01 -13.42 -13.82
CA VAL A 468 -0.85 -12.31 -12.88
C VAL A 468 -0.95 -12.84 -11.46
N VAL A 469 0.08 -12.59 -10.68
CA VAL A 469 0.11 -12.89 -9.25
C VAL A 469 -0.40 -11.68 -8.47
N LEU A 470 -1.44 -11.87 -7.67
CA LEU A 470 -1.89 -10.85 -6.71
C LEU A 470 -1.04 -10.96 -5.45
N VAL A 471 -0.23 -9.93 -5.20
CA VAL A 471 0.69 -9.86 -4.07
C VAL A 471 0.17 -8.88 -3.02
N GLY A 472 0.30 -9.21 -1.76
CA GLY A 472 -0.13 -8.35 -0.65
C GLY A 472 -0.42 -9.14 0.61
N LYS A 473 -1.11 -8.53 1.55
CA LYS A 473 -1.54 -9.17 2.79
C LYS A 473 -2.69 -10.13 2.53
N ALA A 474 -2.77 -11.22 3.28
CA ALA A 474 -3.81 -12.25 3.08
C ALA A 474 -5.23 -11.64 3.06
N HIS A 475 -5.55 -10.74 3.98
CA HIS A 475 -6.85 -10.08 4.02
C HIS A 475 -7.11 -9.15 2.82
N ASN A 476 -6.06 -8.62 2.16
CA ASN A 476 -6.25 -7.86 0.92
C ASN A 476 -6.48 -8.79 -0.27
N ILE A 477 -5.73 -9.90 -0.33
CA ILE A 477 -5.76 -10.80 -1.48
C ILE A 477 -7.03 -11.64 -1.49
N HIS A 478 -7.44 -12.16 -0.32
CA HIS A 478 -8.48 -13.19 -0.22
C HIS A 478 -9.87 -12.67 0.15
N ASP A 479 -10.00 -11.41 0.54
CA ASP A 479 -11.30 -10.82 0.81
C ASP A 479 -11.82 -10.04 -0.41
N PRO A 480 -12.82 -10.58 -1.15
CA PRO A 480 -13.35 -9.92 -2.34
C PRO A 480 -13.95 -8.54 -2.08
N GLY A 481 -14.41 -8.28 -0.85
CA GLY A 481 -14.94 -6.97 -0.46
C GLY A 481 -13.86 -5.91 -0.26
N THR A 482 -12.63 -6.32 0.09
CA THR A 482 -11.50 -5.40 0.25
C THR A 482 -10.68 -5.21 -1.03
N ASN A 483 -10.72 -6.16 -1.98
CA ASN A 483 -9.96 -6.09 -3.24
C ASN A 483 -10.83 -5.88 -4.49
N MET A 484 -12.09 -5.50 -4.31
CA MET A 484 -13.04 -5.22 -5.40
C MET A 484 -13.22 -6.39 -6.39
N ASN A 485 -13.08 -7.63 -5.93
CA ASN A 485 -13.12 -8.83 -6.78
C ASN A 485 -12.08 -8.83 -7.92
N LEU A 486 -10.90 -8.27 -7.70
CA LEU A 486 -9.87 -8.07 -8.73
C LEU A 486 -9.54 -9.36 -9.50
N ALA A 487 -9.46 -10.50 -8.82
CA ALA A 487 -9.23 -11.79 -9.46
C ALA A 487 -10.32 -12.12 -10.51
N ARG A 488 -11.59 -11.80 -10.22
CA ARG A 488 -12.70 -11.99 -11.15
C ARG A 488 -12.60 -11.01 -12.34
N ILE A 489 -12.21 -9.77 -12.08
CA ILE A 489 -12.01 -8.75 -13.13
C ILE A 489 -10.94 -9.23 -14.12
N LEU A 490 -9.78 -9.64 -13.64
CA LEU A 490 -8.67 -10.10 -14.46
C LEU A 490 -9.03 -11.39 -15.24
N ARG A 491 -9.73 -12.35 -14.62
CA ARG A 491 -10.23 -13.52 -15.35
C ARG A 491 -11.21 -13.12 -16.45
N GLY A 492 -12.08 -12.13 -16.20
CA GLY A 492 -12.96 -11.57 -17.24
C GLY A 492 -12.19 -10.98 -18.42
N MET A 493 -10.96 -10.52 -18.22
CA MET A 493 -10.02 -10.09 -19.23
C MET A 493 -9.26 -11.26 -19.90
N GLY A 494 -9.49 -12.51 -19.47
CA GLY A 494 -8.82 -13.71 -19.98
C GLY A 494 -7.44 -13.93 -19.39
N ILE A 495 -7.17 -13.41 -18.18
CA ILE A 495 -5.89 -13.53 -17.50
C ILE A 495 -6.01 -14.52 -16.33
N GLN A 496 -5.17 -15.55 -16.32
CA GLN A 496 -5.06 -16.44 -15.18
C GLN A 496 -4.49 -15.65 -14.00
N THR A 497 -5.19 -15.69 -12.86
CA THR A 497 -4.76 -15.01 -11.62
C THR A 497 -4.39 -16.03 -10.55
N ILE A 498 -3.29 -15.75 -9.85
CA ILE A 498 -2.73 -16.61 -8.80
C ILE A 498 -2.59 -15.77 -7.52
N PRO A 499 -3.15 -16.15 -6.38
CA PRO A 499 -2.81 -15.49 -5.11
C PRO A 499 -1.39 -15.85 -4.69
N SER A 500 -0.63 -14.86 -4.19
CA SER A 500 0.80 -15.04 -3.90
C SER A 500 1.09 -16.13 -2.86
N ASP A 501 0.15 -16.45 -1.98
CA ASP A 501 0.33 -17.52 -0.99
C ASP A 501 0.26 -18.95 -1.58
N LEU A 502 -0.08 -19.09 -2.87
CA LEU A 502 0.07 -20.35 -3.62
C LEU A 502 1.51 -20.56 -4.13
N LEU A 503 2.33 -19.51 -4.17
CA LEU A 503 3.75 -19.66 -4.46
C LEU A 503 4.47 -20.25 -3.24
N ASP A 504 5.54 -21.01 -3.46
CA ASP A 504 6.33 -21.59 -2.38
C ASP A 504 7.24 -20.53 -1.74
N LEU A 505 6.64 -19.66 -0.92
CA LEU A 505 7.30 -18.50 -0.32
C LEU A 505 8.34 -18.84 0.75
N PHE A 506 8.43 -20.12 1.16
CA PHE A 506 9.36 -20.56 2.20
C PHE A 506 10.74 -20.93 1.66
N HIS A 507 10.89 -21.11 0.35
CA HIS A 507 12.12 -21.56 -0.29
C HIS A 507 12.84 -20.44 -1.07
N SER A 508 12.86 -19.21 -0.55
CA SER A 508 13.66 -18.11 -1.08
C SER A 508 14.72 -17.63 -0.05
N PRO A 509 15.76 -18.42 0.23
CA PRO A 509 16.75 -18.13 1.28
C PRO A 509 17.51 -16.81 1.05
N ASP A 510 17.80 -16.49 -0.21
CA ASP A 510 18.55 -15.28 -0.59
C ASP A 510 17.83 -13.98 -0.19
N VAL A 511 16.50 -14.00 -0.20
CA VAL A 511 15.68 -12.85 0.22
C VAL A 511 15.79 -12.64 1.71
N GLY A 512 15.82 -13.72 2.50
CA GLY A 512 15.96 -13.66 3.96
C GLY A 512 17.27 -13.00 4.40
N GLU A 513 18.36 -13.27 3.73
CA GLU A 513 19.65 -12.65 4.02
C GLU A 513 19.70 -11.19 3.57
N ALA A 514 19.21 -10.89 2.38
CA ALA A 514 19.21 -9.53 1.83
C ALA A 514 18.35 -8.56 2.66
N TRP A 515 17.23 -9.03 3.21
CA TRP A 515 16.24 -8.23 3.92
C TRP A 515 16.09 -8.62 5.40
N ARG A 516 17.22 -8.85 6.09
CA ARG A 516 17.24 -9.33 7.50
C ARG A 516 16.46 -8.46 8.47
N ASN A 517 16.37 -7.16 8.19
CA ASN A 517 15.65 -6.18 9.02
C ASN A 517 14.13 -6.21 8.79
N MET A 518 13.64 -7.09 7.92
CA MET A 518 12.22 -7.27 7.71
C MET A 518 11.63 -8.13 8.86
N THR A 519 11.30 -7.48 9.97
CA THR A 519 10.77 -8.15 11.17
C THR A 519 9.32 -8.62 11.03
N LEU A 520 8.59 -8.05 10.06
CA LEU A 520 7.19 -8.36 9.81
C LEU A 520 7.04 -9.48 8.78
N ALA A 521 6.38 -10.57 9.17
CA ALA A 521 6.18 -11.75 8.33
C ALA A 521 5.50 -11.46 6.98
N MET A 522 4.60 -10.47 6.95
CA MET A 522 3.95 -10.06 5.70
C MET A 522 4.94 -9.47 4.70
N GLY A 523 5.90 -8.65 5.16
CA GLY A 523 6.95 -8.09 4.32
C GLY A 523 7.87 -9.17 3.77
N GLN A 524 8.27 -10.14 4.61
CA GLN A 524 9.08 -11.28 4.19
C GLN A 524 8.40 -12.06 3.06
N ARG A 525 7.12 -12.39 3.20
CA ARG A 525 6.34 -13.08 2.18
C ARG A 525 6.20 -12.27 0.89
N THR A 526 6.00 -10.96 1.02
CA THR A 526 5.89 -10.05 -0.11
C THR A 526 7.19 -10.01 -0.93
N LEU A 527 8.34 -9.94 -0.27
CA LEU A 527 9.65 -9.94 -0.93
C LEU A 527 10.00 -11.31 -1.53
N ALA A 528 9.64 -12.40 -0.86
CA ALA A 528 9.79 -13.75 -1.42
C ALA A 528 8.94 -13.92 -2.70
N ALA A 529 7.71 -13.39 -2.71
CA ALA A 529 6.88 -13.38 -3.91
C ALA A 529 7.53 -12.56 -5.04
N ALA A 530 8.12 -11.40 -4.74
CA ALA A 530 8.85 -10.59 -5.72
C ALA A 530 10.00 -11.36 -6.37
N ASP A 531 10.82 -12.06 -5.58
CA ASP A 531 11.94 -12.87 -6.08
C ASP A 531 11.48 -14.00 -7.00
N ILE A 532 10.44 -14.74 -6.60
CA ILE A 532 9.86 -15.81 -7.42
C ILE A 532 9.31 -15.25 -8.74
N ILE A 533 8.52 -14.17 -8.68
CA ILE A 533 7.92 -13.56 -9.85
C ILE A 533 9.00 -12.98 -10.78
N ARG A 534 10.04 -12.38 -10.24
CA ARG A 534 11.16 -11.84 -11.03
C ARG A 534 11.86 -12.92 -11.85
N ARG A 535 12.09 -14.08 -11.25
CA ARG A 535 12.82 -15.22 -11.88
C ARG A 535 11.97 -15.99 -12.88
N ASP A 536 10.66 -15.99 -12.79
CA ASP A 536 9.76 -16.70 -13.73
C ASP A 536 9.16 -15.73 -14.75
N ALA A 537 9.57 -15.87 -16.01
CA ALA A 537 9.11 -15.02 -17.12
C ALA A 537 7.58 -15.07 -17.35
N ARG A 538 6.92 -16.14 -16.91
CA ARG A 538 5.47 -16.35 -17.05
C ARG A 538 4.65 -15.53 -16.05
N LEU A 539 5.25 -15.13 -14.91
CA LEU A 539 4.56 -14.49 -13.81
C LEU A 539 4.72 -12.97 -13.86
N ASN A 540 3.65 -12.25 -13.59
CA ASN A 540 3.63 -10.79 -13.50
C ASN A 540 2.92 -10.39 -12.21
N ALA A 541 3.26 -9.25 -11.61
CA ALA A 541 2.75 -8.88 -10.29
C ALA A 541 1.77 -7.72 -10.33
N ILE A 542 0.66 -7.86 -9.59
CA ILE A 542 -0.13 -6.74 -9.10
C ILE A 542 -0.01 -6.72 -7.57
N TYR A 543 0.57 -5.66 -7.04
CA TYR A 543 0.71 -5.45 -5.60
C TYR A 543 -0.50 -4.70 -5.05
N LEU A 544 -1.23 -5.33 -4.12
CA LEU A 544 -2.39 -4.75 -3.46
C LEU A 544 -1.99 -4.08 -2.15
N ALA A 545 -2.00 -2.77 -2.14
CA ALA A 545 -1.77 -1.92 -0.98
C ALA A 545 -3.08 -1.29 -0.47
N ASN A 546 -3.03 -0.71 0.72
CA ASN A 546 -4.13 0.06 1.27
C ASN A 546 -3.67 1.47 1.65
N PHE A 547 -4.48 2.46 1.32
CA PHE A 547 -4.25 3.81 1.81
C PHE A 547 -4.24 3.84 3.36
N GLY A 548 -3.33 4.61 3.94
CA GLY A 548 -3.18 4.70 5.41
C GLY A 548 -2.56 3.46 6.06
N CYS A 549 -2.14 2.45 5.30
CA CYS A 549 -1.43 1.31 5.87
C CYS A 549 0.01 1.67 6.20
N VAL A 550 0.36 1.51 7.48
CA VAL A 550 1.70 1.78 8.01
C VAL A 550 2.80 1.03 7.24
N ASN A 551 2.57 -0.23 6.89
CA ASN A 551 3.56 -1.08 6.23
C ASN A 551 3.66 -0.79 4.72
N ASP A 552 2.51 -0.56 4.06
CA ASP A 552 2.47 -0.26 2.63
C ASP A 552 3.05 1.14 2.30
N SER A 553 3.41 1.94 3.31
CA SER A 553 4.19 3.16 3.10
C SER A 553 5.63 2.89 2.62
N MET A 554 6.18 1.69 2.85
CA MET A 554 7.57 1.34 2.54
C MET A 554 7.70 0.08 1.67
N TYR A 555 6.84 -0.93 1.87
CA TYR A 555 6.95 -2.21 1.19
C TYR A 555 6.93 -2.14 -0.33
N PRO A 556 6.11 -1.30 -1.00
CA PRO A 556 6.13 -1.20 -2.45
C PRO A 556 7.49 -0.80 -3.02
N ARG A 557 8.25 0.05 -2.31
CA ARG A 557 9.60 0.46 -2.71
C ARG A 557 10.58 -0.71 -2.59
N PHE A 558 10.51 -1.50 -1.52
CA PHE A 558 11.34 -2.69 -1.35
C PHE A 558 10.97 -3.78 -2.37
N PHE A 559 9.67 -3.97 -2.61
CA PHE A 559 9.16 -4.86 -3.64
C PHE A 559 9.68 -4.50 -5.03
N GLY A 560 9.63 -3.22 -5.40
CA GLY A 560 10.17 -2.72 -6.67
C GLY A 560 11.68 -2.95 -6.80
N ARG A 561 12.44 -2.81 -5.70
CA ARG A 561 13.88 -3.13 -5.69
C ARG A 561 14.14 -4.63 -5.93
N GLU A 562 13.33 -5.51 -5.35
CA GLU A 562 13.47 -6.95 -5.57
C GLU A 562 12.99 -7.35 -6.97
N MET A 563 11.95 -6.71 -7.54
CA MET A 563 11.49 -6.91 -8.91
C MET A 563 12.51 -6.44 -9.97
N GLY A 564 13.44 -5.54 -9.61
CA GLY A 564 14.44 -5.00 -10.52
C GLY A 564 13.83 -4.13 -11.63
N GLU A 565 13.97 -4.55 -12.90
CA GLU A 565 13.38 -3.87 -14.07
C GLU A 565 12.05 -4.47 -14.52
N LYS A 566 11.62 -5.57 -13.90
CA LYS A 566 10.36 -6.23 -14.26
C LYS A 566 9.18 -5.37 -13.83
N PRO A 567 8.27 -5.01 -14.76
CA PRO A 567 7.14 -4.15 -14.43
C PRO A 567 6.18 -4.84 -13.45
N PHE A 568 5.60 -4.05 -12.56
CA PHE A 568 4.51 -4.47 -11.69
C PHE A 568 3.53 -3.31 -11.50
N LEU A 569 2.28 -3.65 -11.20
CA LEU A 569 1.26 -2.65 -10.91
C LEU A 569 1.06 -2.53 -9.40
N LEU A 570 1.16 -1.32 -8.86
CA LEU A 570 0.75 -0.99 -7.50
C LEU A 570 -0.70 -0.49 -7.51
N LEU A 571 -1.59 -1.22 -6.86
CA LEU A 571 -2.97 -0.81 -6.63
C LEU A 571 -3.18 -0.47 -5.16
N GLU A 572 -3.46 0.78 -4.86
CA GLU A 572 -3.96 1.20 -3.54
C GLU A 572 -5.49 1.18 -3.55
N ILE A 573 -6.07 0.39 -2.65
CA ILE A 573 -7.52 0.22 -2.53
C ILE A 573 -7.96 0.70 -1.15
N ASP A 574 -9.03 1.48 -1.13
CA ASP A 574 -9.70 1.98 0.06
C ASP A 574 -11.23 1.95 -0.12
N GLU A 575 -11.97 2.49 0.85
CA GLU A 575 -13.43 2.58 0.83
C GLU A 575 -14.01 3.47 -0.28
N HIS A 576 -13.19 4.32 -0.91
CA HIS A 576 -13.60 5.26 -1.97
C HIS A 576 -13.22 4.75 -3.36
N SER A 577 -12.50 3.64 -3.46
CA SER A 577 -12.03 3.09 -4.72
C SER A 577 -13.19 2.67 -5.63
N ALA A 578 -13.05 2.94 -6.94
CA ALA A 578 -14.04 2.59 -7.96
C ALA A 578 -13.49 1.53 -8.94
N GLU A 579 -14.35 0.59 -9.34
CA GLU A 579 -13.98 -0.52 -10.24
C GLU A 579 -13.40 -0.02 -11.57
N ALA A 580 -13.96 1.02 -12.17
CA ALA A 580 -13.50 1.58 -13.43
C ALA A 580 -12.02 2.01 -13.40
N GLY A 581 -11.59 2.68 -12.33
CA GLY A 581 -10.19 3.08 -12.16
C GLY A 581 -9.24 1.89 -11.97
N VAL A 582 -9.71 0.82 -11.33
CA VAL A 582 -8.94 -0.42 -11.18
C VAL A 582 -8.79 -1.14 -12.53
N VAL A 583 -9.88 -1.26 -13.29
CA VAL A 583 -9.89 -1.87 -14.63
C VAL A 583 -8.91 -1.17 -15.57
N THR A 584 -8.97 0.17 -15.66
CA THR A 584 -8.07 0.97 -16.52
C THR A 584 -6.60 0.75 -16.18
N ARG A 585 -6.27 0.70 -14.87
CA ARG A 585 -4.88 0.45 -14.44
C ARG A 585 -4.42 -0.97 -14.76
N CYS A 586 -5.31 -1.97 -14.64
CA CYS A 586 -5.01 -3.34 -15.02
C CYS A 586 -4.77 -3.48 -16.52
N GLU A 587 -5.60 -2.85 -17.38
CA GLU A 587 -5.43 -2.86 -18.82
C GLU A 587 -4.09 -2.25 -19.24
N ALA A 588 -3.75 -1.06 -18.72
CA ALA A 588 -2.48 -0.41 -18.98
C ALA A 588 -1.26 -1.24 -18.50
N PHE A 589 -1.38 -1.90 -17.35
CA PHE A 589 -0.35 -2.81 -16.88
C PHE A 589 -0.17 -4.01 -17.80
N LEU A 590 -1.25 -4.60 -18.29
CA LEU A 590 -1.17 -5.73 -19.22
C LEU A 590 -0.51 -5.33 -20.55
N ASP A 591 -0.75 -4.11 -21.04
CA ASP A 591 -0.05 -3.57 -22.18
C ASP A 591 1.45 -3.36 -21.92
N ALA A 592 1.82 -2.83 -20.76
CA ALA A 592 3.23 -2.70 -20.35
C ALA A 592 3.93 -4.07 -20.28
N VAL A 593 3.26 -5.09 -19.73
CA VAL A 593 3.76 -6.48 -19.68
C VAL A 593 3.90 -7.09 -21.08
N ALA A 594 2.98 -6.79 -21.99
CA ALA A 594 3.07 -7.30 -23.37
C ALA A 594 4.27 -6.74 -24.13
N ASN A 595 4.67 -5.51 -23.81
CA ASN A 595 5.81 -4.82 -24.43
C ASN A 595 7.16 -5.07 -23.71
N PHE A 596 7.14 -5.81 -22.59
CA PHE A 596 8.34 -6.08 -21.81
C PHE A 596 9.03 -7.37 -22.30
N ASP A 597 10.35 -7.29 -22.56
CA ASP A 597 11.15 -8.48 -22.89
C ASP A 597 11.44 -9.30 -21.64
N ALA A 598 10.60 -10.32 -21.41
CA ALA A 598 10.68 -11.19 -20.26
C ALA A 598 11.79 -12.28 -20.38
N ALA A 599 12.42 -12.44 -21.56
CA ALA A 599 13.47 -13.42 -21.77
C ALA A 599 14.83 -12.95 -21.21
N ARG A 600 14.96 -11.68 -20.87
CA ARG A 600 16.17 -11.10 -20.27
C ARG A 600 16.31 -11.52 -18.81
N GLU A 601 17.50 -11.90 -18.40
CA GLU A 601 17.80 -12.11 -16.98
C GLU A 601 17.72 -10.78 -16.23
N ILE A 602 16.88 -10.73 -15.17
CA ILE A 602 16.63 -9.53 -14.40
C ILE A 602 17.26 -9.68 -13.03
N ALA A 603 18.21 -8.83 -12.71
CA ALA A 603 18.82 -8.77 -11.38
C ALA A 603 17.99 -7.90 -10.43
N PRO A 604 17.89 -8.26 -9.14
CA PRO A 604 17.31 -7.39 -8.13
C PRO A 604 18.23 -6.18 -7.88
N ARG A 605 17.64 -5.04 -7.53
CA ARG A 605 18.38 -3.83 -7.15
C ARG A 605 18.57 -3.78 -5.63
N ARG A 606 19.25 -4.79 -5.06
CA ARG A 606 19.53 -4.86 -3.63
C ARG A 606 20.55 -3.81 -3.23
N THR A 607 20.38 -3.23 -2.05
CA THR A 607 21.29 -2.21 -1.52
C THR A 607 22.64 -2.81 -1.14
N ARG A 608 23.72 -2.06 -1.42
CA ARG A 608 25.06 -2.43 -1.00
C ARG A 608 25.27 -1.99 0.44
N LYS A 609 25.54 -2.93 1.34
CA LYS A 609 25.92 -2.62 2.70
C LYS A 609 27.39 -2.22 2.78
N ILE A 610 27.66 -1.11 3.48
CA ILE A 610 28.99 -0.65 3.78
C ILE A 610 29.27 -0.98 5.23
N GLU A 611 30.32 -1.75 5.47
CA GLU A 611 30.75 -2.08 6.84
C GLU A 611 31.31 -0.86 7.53
N PHE A 612 30.97 -0.71 8.80
CA PHE A 612 31.54 0.29 9.69
C PHE A 612 32.65 -0.36 10.53
N ASP A 613 33.88 0.12 10.40
CA ASP A 613 34.97 -0.24 11.28
C ASP A 613 35.04 0.79 12.43
N PRO A 614 34.82 0.36 13.68
CA PRO A 614 34.91 1.23 14.84
C PRO A 614 36.29 1.89 15.08
N ASP A 615 37.36 1.27 14.59
CA ASP A 615 38.74 1.79 14.68
C ASP A 615 39.15 2.59 13.44
N GLY A 616 38.26 2.73 12.47
CA GLY A 616 38.53 3.47 11.23
C GLY A 616 38.26 4.97 11.33
N ASP A 617 38.48 5.68 10.22
CA ASP A 617 38.39 7.15 10.17
C ASP A 617 36.97 7.72 10.06
N ARG A 618 35.94 6.86 9.96
CA ARG A 618 34.55 7.32 9.84
C ARG A 618 34.02 7.88 11.16
N VAL A 619 33.31 9.00 11.06
CA VAL A 619 32.55 9.55 12.19
C VAL A 619 31.21 8.84 12.25
N LEU A 620 30.87 8.26 13.41
CA LEU A 620 29.55 7.67 13.66
C LEU A 620 28.59 8.75 14.17
N TYR A 621 27.66 9.14 13.32
CA TYR A 621 26.60 10.09 13.67
C TYR A 621 25.39 9.37 14.24
N LEU A 622 24.96 9.76 15.44
CA LEU A 622 23.75 9.25 16.08
C LEU A 622 22.58 10.23 15.82
N PRO A 623 21.38 9.75 15.50
CA PRO A 623 20.23 10.62 15.28
C PRO A 623 19.80 11.32 16.56
N HIS A 624 19.35 12.57 16.48
CA HIS A 624 18.79 13.30 17.61
C HIS A 624 17.33 12.86 17.87
N ALA A 625 17.12 11.57 18.16
CA ALA A 625 15.80 10.98 18.34
C ALA A 625 15.24 11.15 19.75
N ALA A 626 16.13 11.19 20.75
CA ALA A 626 15.81 11.38 22.17
C ALA A 626 17.10 11.73 22.94
N ASN A 627 16.95 12.24 24.17
CA ASN A 627 18.08 12.56 25.06
C ASN A 627 19.04 11.38 25.27
N GLY A 628 18.54 10.15 25.18
CA GLY A 628 19.34 8.92 25.26
C GLY A 628 20.40 8.77 24.18
N MET A 629 20.21 9.36 23.00
CA MET A 629 21.22 9.30 21.93
C MET A 629 22.47 10.11 22.28
N ALA A 630 22.32 11.22 23.00
CA ALA A 630 23.47 11.98 23.54
C ALA A 630 24.30 11.13 24.54
N VAL A 631 23.61 10.36 25.37
CA VAL A 631 24.22 9.43 26.32
C VAL A 631 24.99 8.33 25.60
N TRP A 632 24.40 7.71 24.59
CA TRP A 632 25.06 6.70 23.76
C TRP A 632 26.29 7.28 23.04
N ALA A 633 26.18 8.48 22.44
CA ALA A 633 27.33 9.12 21.82
C ALA A 633 28.49 9.37 22.82
N ALA A 634 28.15 9.76 24.03
CA ALA A 634 29.15 9.95 25.10
C ALA A 634 29.81 8.63 25.56
N ALA A 635 28.99 7.57 25.74
CA ALA A 635 29.48 6.26 26.12
C ALA A 635 30.40 5.65 25.07
N LEU A 636 30.03 5.77 23.79
CA LEU A 636 30.84 5.32 22.65
C LEU A 636 32.17 6.06 22.56
N ARG A 637 32.18 7.39 22.73
CA ARG A 637 33.44 8.18 22.80
C ARG A 637 34.35 7.73 23.91
N ALA A 638 33.79 7.41 25.08
CA ALA A 638 34.56 6.89 26.20
C ALA A 638 35.20 5.52 25.90
N HIS A 639 34.73 4.81 24.89
CA HIS A 639 35.29 3.54 24.43
C HIS A 639 36.06 3.68 23.10
N GLY A 640 36.52 4.90 22.77
CA GLY A 640 37.37 5.15 21.61
C GLY A 640 36.65 5.31 20.25
N ILE A 641 35.34 5.24 20.22
CA ILE A 641 34.58 5.43 18.95
C ILE A 641 34.43 6.92 18.65
N ASN A 642 34.76 7.35 17.44
CA ASN A 642 34.51 8.71 16.98
C ASN A 642 33.03 8.95 16.74
N ALA A 643 32.25 9.18 17.80
CA ALA A 643 30.80 9.30 17.77
C ALA A 643 30.34 10.75 17.99
N LYS A 644 29.40 11.24 17.16
CA LYS A 644 28.78 12.57 17.25
C LYS A 644 27.25 12.44 17.26
N LEU A 645 26.58 13.31 18.02
CA LEU A 645 25.13 13.47 17.93
C LEU A 645 24.81 14.42 16.77
N LEU A 646 23.81 14.08 15.96
CA LEU A 646 23.27 15.02 14.95
C LEU A 646 22.60 16.20 15.66
N PRO A 647 22.57 17.39 15.05
CA PRO A 647 21.78 18.52 15.54
C PRO A 647 20.29 18.14 15.73
N PRO A 648 19.54 18.87 16.56
CA PRO A 648 18.07 18.73 16.59
C PRO A 648 17.49 18.97 15.22
N PRO A 649 16.50 18.14 14.77
CA PRO A 649 15.85 18.35 13.50
C PRO A 649 15.08 19.68 13.45
N ASP A 650 15.09 20.33 12.31
CA ASP A 650 14.45 21.61 12.06
C ASP A 650 13.63 21.57 10.72
N GLU A 651 13.16 22.71 10.25
CA GLU A 651 12.41 22.82 8.98
C GLU A 651 13.22 22.34 7.78
N ARG A 652 14.53 22.59 7.75
CA ARG A 652 15.42 22.13 6.66
C ARG A 652 15.58 20.61 6.65
N SER A 653 15.62 20.00 7.82
CA SER A 653 15.58 18.54 7.97
C SER A 653 14.30 17.96 7.36
N LEU A 654 13.16 18.63 7.62
CA LEU A 654 11.87 18.24 7.05
C LEU A 654 11.84 18.40 5.53
N GLU A 655 12.38 19.50 4.99
CA GLU A 655 12.47 19.72 3.53
C GLU A 655 13.30 18.64 2.84
N TRP A 656 14.50 18.33 3.36
CA TRP A 656 15.33 17.27 2.80
C TRP A 656 14.67 15.90 2.89
N GLY A 657 14.03 15.60 4.01
CA GLY A 657 13.30 14.37 4.19
C GLY A 657 12.16 14.21 3.16
N ARG A 658 11.38 15.27 2.93
CA ARG A 658 10.29 15.28 1.93
C ARG A 658 10.81 15.11 0.50
N ARG A 659 11.97 15.70 0.15
CA ARG A 659 12.60 15.51 -1.16
C ARG A 659 13.08 14.09 -1.40
N CYS A 660 13.39 13.34 -0.33
CA CYS A 660 14.00 12.01 -0.41
C CYS A 660 12.99 10.86 -0.31
N LEU A 661 11.80 11.12 0.24
CA LEU A 661 10.78 10.13 0.57
C LEU A 661 9.50 10.37 -0.24
N ASP A 662 8.58 9.41 -0.18
CA ASP A 662 7.37 9.42 -1.01
C ASP A 662 6.17 10.11 -0.30
N GLY A 663 6.40 10.65 0.91
CA GLY A 663 5.38 11.35 1.72
C GLY A 663 4.35 10.44 2.40
N LYS A 664 4.61 9.13 2.43
CA LYS A 664 3.80 8.11 3.12
C LYS A 664 4.43 7.65 4.42
N GLU A 665 5.69 7.95 4.61
CA GLU A 665 6.46 7.59 5.78
C GLU A 665 6.03 8.43 6.99
N CYS A 666 6.34 7.94 8.18
CA CYS A 666 6.06 8.72 9.39
C CYS A 666 7.03 9.88 9.55
N LEU A 667 6.58 10.93 10.22
CA LEU A 667 7.38 12.12 10.47
C LEU A 667 8.78 11.83 11.06
N PRO A 668 8.96 10.92 12.03
CA PRO A 668 10.31 10.55 12.53
C PRO A 668 11.22 10.02 11.41
N CYS A 669 10.71 9.19 10.52
CA CYS A 669 11.49 8.69 9.37
C CYS A 669 11.93 9.84 8.46
N THR A 670 11.00 10.74 8.17
CA THR A 670 11.24 11.90 7.31
C THR A 670 12.30 12.82 7.89
N LEU A 671 12.20 13.17 9.19
CA LEU A 671 13.16 14.02 9.87
C LEU A 671 14.54 13.38 9.94
N MET A 672 14.63 12.13 10.42
CA MET A 672 15.92 11.43 10.55
C MET A 672 16.62 11.25 9.20
N THR A 673 15.89 10.94 8.14
CA THR A 673 16.44 10.83 6.79
C THR A 673 16.91 12.19 6.30
N GLY A 674 16.12 13.23 6.55
CA GLY A 674 16.47 14.62 6.20
C GLY A 674 17.72 15.11 6.90
N ASP A 675 17.88 14.84 8.19
CA ASP A 675 19.09 15.18 8.97
C ASP A 675 20.37 14.58 8.36
N MET A 676 20.30 13.30 7.98
CA MET A 676 21.44 12.58 7.40
C MET A 676 21.82 13.15 6.04
N VAL A 677 20.82 13.39 5.17
CA VAL A 677 21.03 13.93 3.82
C VAL A 677 21.53 15.37 3.89
N ARG A 678 20.95 16.19 4.77
CA ARG A 678 21.36 17.59 4.99
C ARG A 678 22.82 17.67 5.42
N LEU A 679 23.24 16.87 6.38
CA LEU A 679 24.63 16.84 6.87
C LEU A 679 25.65 16.65 5.72
N ILE A 680 25.28 15.79 4.74
CA ILE A 680 26.16 15.54 3.58
C ILE A 680 26.02 16.66 2.55
N LYS A 681 24.80 17.07 2.20
CA LYS A 681 24.53 17.97 1.07
C LYS A 681 24.78 19.43 1.39
N GLU A 682 24.51 19.87 2.63
CA GLU A 682 24.65 21.28 3.03
C GLU A 682 25.89 21.53 3.89
N ASP A 683 26.13 20.67 4.89
CA ASP A 683 27.26 20.83 5.80
C ASP A 683 28.57 20.28 5.20
N GLY A 684 28.49 19.67 4.00
CA GLY A 684 29.67 19.27 3.21
C GLY A 684 30.43 18.08 3.79
N VAL A 685 29.79 17.24 4.59
CA VAL A 685 30.43 16.04 5.13
C VAL A 685 30.63 15.03 4.01
N ASP A 686 31.87 14.55 3.85
CA ASP A 686 32.22 13.52 2.88
C ASP A 686 31.48 12.21 3.20
N PRO A 687 30.61 11.69 2.30
CA PRO A 687 29.93 10.43 2.51
C PRO A 687 30.87 9.26 2.86
N ALA A 688 32.07 9.24 2.26
CA ALA A 688 33.06 8.21 2.54
C ALA A 688 33.62 8.24 3.99
N LYS A 689 33.46 9.36 4.69
CA LYS A 689 33.89 9.55 6.09
C LYS A 689 32.70 9.53 7.08
N ALA A 690 31.49 9.35 6.61
CA ALA A 690 30.29 9.32 7.43
C ALA A 690 29.79 7.90 7.66
N ALA A 691 29.35 7.64 8.88
CA ALA A 691 28.53 6.49 9.24
C ALA A 691 27.34 6.99 10.09
N PHE A 692 26.15 6.50 9.82
CA PHE A 692 24.94 6.89 10.55
C PHE A 692 24.39 5.71 11.34
N PHE A 693 24.25 5.89 12.63
CA PHE A 693 23.69 4.88 13.52
C PHE A 693 22.16 4.93 13.44
N MET A 694 21.56 3.83 13.02
CA MET A 694 20.12 3.62 13.06
C MET A 694 19.84 2.39 13.91
N PRO A 695 19.49 2.56 15.19
CA PRO A 695 19.20 1.42 16.05
C PRO A 695 18.03 0.63 15.49
N GLY A 696 18.15 -0.70 15.53
CA GLY A 696 17.06 -1.60 15.17
C GLY A 696 16.06 -1.74 16.31
N SER A 697 14.91 -2.28 15.99
CA SER A 697 13.94 -2.78 16.97
C SER A 697 13.49 -4.17 16.56
N CYS A 698 12.92 -4.94 17.47
CA CYS A 698 12.39 -6.28 17.19
C CYS A 698 10.85 -6.32 17.26
N GLY A 699 10.23 -5.14 17.20
CA GLY A 699 8.80 -4.98 17.38
C GLY A 699 7.97 -4.98 16.09
N SER A 700 6.74 -4.55 16.20
CA SER A 700 5.80 -4.40 15.09
C SER A 700 5.81 -2.99 14.46
N CYS A 701 6.69 -2.11 14.91
CA CYS A 701 6.89 -0.78 14.36
C CYS A 701 7.72 -0.83 13.08
N ARG A 702 7.40 0.00 12.10
CA ARG A 702 8.19 0.13 10.86
C ARG A 702 9.58 0.79 11.06
N TYR A 703 9.92 1.18 12.28
CA TYR A 703 11.23 1.73 12.64
C TYR A 703 12.39 0.83 12.19
N ASP A 704 12.24 -0.49 12.27
CA ASP A 704 13.21 -1.48 11.78
C ASP A 704 13.55 -1.34 10.30
N LEU A 705 12.64 -0.77 9.52
CA LEU A 705 12.78 -0.60 8.08
C LEU A 705 13.49 0.71 7.70
N PHE A 706 13.67 1.63 8.66
CA PHE A 706 14.28 2.94 8.38
C PHE A 706 15.70 2.79 7.83
N ASN A 707 16.51 1.93 8.45
CA ASN A 707 17.87 1.67 8.00
C ASN A 707 17.89 1.27 6.50
N THR A 708 17.06 0.29 6.12
CA THR A 708 16.98 -0.18 4.74
C THR A 708 16.46 0.89 3.79
N LEU A 709 15.45 1.65 4.20
CA LEU A 709 14.89 2.74 3.40
C LEU A 709 15.90 3.87 3.20
N GLN A 710 16.63 4.25 4.24
CA GLN A 710 17.67 5.28 4.19
C GLN A 710 18.85 4.85 3.31
N GLN A 711 19.21 3.57 3.33
CA GLN A 711 20.21 3.02 2.41
C GLN A 711 19.77 3.17 0.94
N ILE A 712 18.51 2.89 0.65
CA ILE A 712 17.93 3.11 -0.68
C ILE A 712 17.98 4.59 -1.05
N VAL A 713 17.61 5.48 -0.13
CA VAL A 713 17.68 6.93 -0.35
C VAL A 713 19.11 7.38 -0.66
N PHE A 714 20.09 6.88 0.08
CA PHE A 714 21.50 7.23 -0.16
C PHE A 714 21.97 6.81 -1.55
N GLU A 715 21.60 5.61 -2.00
CA GLU A 715 21.91 5.14 -3.35
C GLU A 715 21.25 6.02 -4.42
N ASP A 716 19.94 6.26 -4.27
CA ASP A 716 19.15 7.05 -5.23
C ASP A 716 19.65 8.51 -5.34
N MET A 717 20.26 9.05 -4.28
CA MET A 717 20.82 10.40 -4.25
C MET A 717 22.33 10.48 -4.56
N GLY A 718 22.97 9.36 -4.90
CA GLY A 718 24.40 9.29 -5.14
C GLY A 718 25.26 9.46 -3.87
N LEU A 719 24.71 9.17 -2.70
CA LEU A 719 25.38 9.23 -1.38
C LEU A 719 25.85 7.85 -0.91
N GLY A 720 25.90 6.88 -1.81
CA GLY A 720 26.21 5.48 -1.50
C GLY A 720 27.59 5.21 -0.87
N GLY A 721 28.42 6.25 -0.65
CA GLY A 721 29.65 6.16 0.15
C GLY A 721 29.45 6.18 1.65
N ALA A 722 28.29 6.65 2.15
CA ALA A 722 27.98 6.70 3.57
C ALA A 722 27.53 5.33 4.10
N ALA A 723 28.00 4.95 5.29
CA ALA A 723 27.60 3.72 5.93
C ALA A 723 26.34 3.93 6.78
N LEU A 724 25.41 2.98 6.71
CA LEU A 724 24.31 2.87 7.66
C LEU A 724 24.55 1.69 8.57
N VAL A 725 24.52 1.95 9.87
CA VAL A 725 24.98 1.03 10.91
C VAL A 725 23.81 0.71 11.84
N ASP A 726 23.51 -0.56 12.01
CA ASP A 726 22.64 -1.05 13.06
C ASP A 726 23.36 -2.04 13.97
N GLU A 727 22.79 -2.30 15.13
CA GLU A 727 23.36 -3.19 16.13
C GLU A 727 23.13 -4.69 15.82
N TYR A 728 22.22 -5.01 14.88
CA TYR A 728 21.84 -6.39 14.59
C TYR A 728 22.53 -6.98 13.35
N GLN A 729 23.18 -6.16 12.54
CA GLN A 729 23.82 -6.63 11.33
C GLN A 729 25.17 -7.28 11.63
N GLY A 730 25.37 -8.48 11.14
CA GLY A 730 26.60 -9.26 11.34
C GLY A 730 27.89 -8.54 10.92
N ALA A 731 27.79 -7.54 10.04
CA ALA A 731 28.86 -6.65 9.61
C ALA A 731 29.39 -5.74 10.74
N ASN A 732 28.60 -5.49 11.79
CA ASN A 732 28.93 -4.56 12.86
C ASN A 732 29.19 -5.27 14.20
N ARG A 733 29.67 -6.53 14.16
CA ARG A 733 29.91 -7.36 15.38
C ARG A 733 30.77 -6.66 16.42
N LYS A 734 31.78 -5.91 16.00
CA LYS A 734 32.70 -5.19 16.89
C LYS A 734 31.98 -4.05 17.62
N LEU A 735 31.20 -3.23 16.89
CA LEU A 735 30.38 -2.18 17.51
C LEU A 735 29.35 -2.78 18.46
N HIS A 736 28.65 -3.84 18.03
CA HIS A 736 27.70 -4.56 18.88
C HIS A 736 28.37 -5.10 20.17
N ALA A 737 29.55 -5.69 20.06
CA ALA A 737 30.29 -6.18 21.20
C ALA A 737 30.68 -5.05 22.19
N ILE A 738 31.02 -3.85 21.67
CA ILE A 738 31.30 -2.68 22.49
C ILE A 738 30.01 -2.20 23.18
N MET A 739 28.91 -2.03 22.46
CA MET A 739 27.66 -1.52 23.01
C MET A 739 27.02 -2.47 24.03
N SER A 740 27.04 -3.78 23.75
CA SER A 740 26.52 -4.82 24.67
C SER A 740 27.48 -5.18 25.78
N GLY A 741 28.73 -4.72 25.72
CA GLY A 741 29.73 -4.95 26.74
C GLY A 741 29.35 -4.28 28.09
N ALA A 742 29.62 -4.98 29.19
CA ALA A 742 29.25 -4.51 30.54
C ALA A 742 29.75 -3.09 30.86
N SER A 743 30.92 -2.72 30.35
CA SER A 743 31.51 -1.37 30.59
C SER A 743 30.73 -0.27 29.89
N CYS A 744 30.50 -0.40 28.56
CA CYS A 744 29.80 0.59 27.78
C CYS A 744 28.31 0.64 28.15
N GLY A 745 27.65 -0.52 28.23
CA GLY A 745 26.26 -0.62 28.62
C GLY A 745 25.97 -0.05 30.02
N MET A 746 26.82 -0.31 31.01
CA MET A 746 26.66 0.25 32.36
C MET A 746 26.90 1.76 32.38
N LEU A 747 27.87 2.26 31.61
CA LEU A 747 28.09 3.70 31.45
C LEU A 747 26.89 4.39 30.83
N ALA A 748 26.35 3.82 29.76
CA ALA A 748 25.13 4.31 29.10
C ALA A 748 23.93 4.28 30.05
N TRP A 749 23.74 3.19 30.80
CA TRP A 749 22.65 3.07 31.77
C TRP A 749 22.70 4.17 32.86
N ARG A 750 23.89 4.40 33.45
CA ARG A 750 24.09 5.51 34.42
C ARG A 750 23.81 6.88 33.80
N GLY A 751 24.23 7.07 32.55
CA GLY A 751 23.95 8.28 31.78
C GLY A 751 22.47 8.50 31.51
N PHE A 752 21.72 7.44 31.24
CA PHE A 752 20.25 7.52 31.08
C PHE A 752 19.57 7.96 32.36
N ILE A 753 19.95 7.38 33.50
CA ILE A 753 19.41 7.80 34.81
C ILE A 753 19.69 9.28 35.05
N ALA A 754 20.93 9.73 34.82
CA ALA A 754 21.29 11.12 34.98
C ALA A 754 20.52 12.05 34.06
N ALA A 755 20.38 11.69 32.76
CA ALA A 755 19.62 12.45 31.76
C ALA A 755 18.13 12.54 32.13
N ASP A 756 17.52 11.45 32.62
CA ASP A 756 16.13 11.43 33.07
C ASP A 756 15.90 12.33 34.31
N ILE A 757 16.81 12.31 35.25
CA ILE A 757 16.79 13.20 36.45
C ILE A 757 16.87 14.68 36.00
N LEU A 758 17.82 15.00 35.11
CA LEU A 758 17.99 16.36 34.61
C LEU A 758 16.77 16.85 33.84
N GLU A 759 16.17 15.99 33.00
CA GLU A 759 14.96 16.31 32.26
C GLU A 759 13.75 16.54 33.17
N LYS A 760 13.60 15.71 34.23
CA LYS A 760 12.55 15.91 35.23
C LYS A 760 12.75 17.22 35.96
N LEU A 761 13.99 17.56 36.36
CA LEU A 761 14.31 18.85 37.00
C LEU A 761 13.99 20.00 36.04
N ARG A 762 14.41 19.93 34.80
CA ARG A 762 14.10 20.93 33.77
C ARG A 762 12.60 21.17 33.61
N LEU A 763 11.82 20.11 33.48
CA LEU A 763 10.37 20.19 33.33
C LEU A 763 9.70 20.74 34.61
N HIS A 764 10.27 20.47 35.78
CA HIS A 764 9.72 20.96 37.04
C HIS A 764 10.04 22.44 37.27
N ILE A 765 11.21 22.92 36.86
CA ILE A 765 11.69 24.29 37.13
C ILE A 765 11.22 25.25 36.01
N ARG A 766 11.26 24.84 34.76
CA ARG A 766 10.95 25.69 33.59
C ARG A 766 9.63 26.49 33.67
N PRO A 767 8.53 25.98 34.22
CA PRO A 767 7.30 26.79 34.35
C PRO A 767 7.43 27.99 35.29
N TYR A 768 8.49 28.04 36.14
CA TYR A 768 8.74 29.09 37.11
C TYR A 768 9.91 30.01 36.72
N GLU A 769 10.58 29.73 35.59
CA GLU A 769 11.60 30.62 35.03
C GLU A 769 10.93 31.78 34.30
N THR A 770 11.28 33.02 34.65
CA THR A 770 10.77 34.25 34.04
C THR A 770 11.64 34.69 32.86
#